data_89c7fcce1d29a390adcc8993c64b813b
#
_entry.id   89c7fcce1d29a390adcc8993c64b813b
#
_cell.length_a   1.000
_cell.length_b   1.000
_cell.length_c   1.000
_cell.angle_alpha   90.00
_cell.angle_beta   90.00
_cell.angle_gamma   90.00
#
_symmetry.space_group_name_H-M   'P 1'
#
loop_
_entity.id
_entity.type
_entity.pdbx_description
1 polymer ?
#
loop_
_entity_poly.entity_id
_entity_poly.type
_entity_poly.pdbx_seq_one_letter_code
_entity_poly.pdbx_strand_id
1 'polypeptide(L)'
;MPTVCTYGILMDCCCRARRPDLGLAFFGRLLRIGLKTDQIITSTFLKCLCDAKQIDQAVDVLLHHRMSELGCVPNAFSYSIVMKSLCDNSMSQRALNLLQTVAKGGTCSLDVVVYSTVISGFFKEGEVGKACNLFHEMTKQGVAPSVVTYNSVVDALCKARAMDKAKLVLRQMADNGVRPNNVTYNCMIHGYSISGRWKQATNMLREMTGRGLVPNIVTCSSLMASLCKHGRSKEAAEIFVSMTAKGQKPDIISYSILLHGYANERCLVDMINLFDSMKDNGIRPNCHVFSILIGAYARYGMMDEAMLIFAEMQEQGVSPNVVTYSTLIAALGRMGRLADAVDKFDEMSTVGVKPNTLVYQSLIQGCCVHGDLVKAKELVSEMGNKGIPRPNIVFFNSVINSLCKEGRVMDAHDILDLVIHIGERPNAITFNSLIDGYGLVGKMDKALGVLDAMESVGIEPDVVTYSTLVNGHFRNGRVEDGLTLFKEMPCKGAKPDTVTYGIVLDGLYRDGRTVDAKEMFDGMIKTGIAVSISIYKIILLGLCRNNCDSEAIALFQNLGAMNVKFDITIINTMINAMHKVQRKDEAKDLFAAISARGLVPNASTYGVMIINLLKDGAVEDANNMFLSMEKSGIVPGSRFINCIIRMLLQKGEIAKAGEYLCKVDGKSISLEASTTSLMLSLFSRKGKYQEDMKLLPAKYQFFDRFG
;
A
#
# COMPACT_ATOMS: atom_id res chain seq x y z
N MET A 1 -18.91 68.67 -10.28
CA MET A 1 -17.75 68.24 -9.48
C MET A 1 -17.90 66.76 -9.13
N PRO A 2 -16.82 65.93 -9.09
CA PRO A 2 -16.92 64.53 -8.67
C PRO A 2 -17.44 64.51 -7.24
N THR A 3 -18.39 63.59 -7.00
CA THR A 3 -18.97 63.34 -5.66
C THR A 3 -18.17 62.29 -4.88
N VAL A 4 -18.45 62.14 -3.60
CA VAL A 4 -17.88 61.09 -2.74
C VAL A 4 -18.09 59.72 -3.36
N CYS A 5 -19.28 59.45 -3.89
CA CYS A 5 -19.58 58.18 -4.60
C CYS A 5 -18.71 57.97 -5.84
N THR A 6 -18.38 59.03 -6.59
CA THR A 6 -17.53 58.96 -7.78
C THR A 6 -16.12 58.48 -7.41
N TYR A 7 -15.54 59.00 -6.33
CA TYR A 7 -14.24 58.56 -5.82
C TYR A 7 -14.28 57.10 -5.29
N GLY A 8 -15.35 56.72 -4.60
CA GLY A 8 -15.53 55.31 -4.12
C GLY A 8 -15.54 54.31 -5.27
N ILE A 9 -16.30 54.63 -6.35
CA ILE A 9 -16.34 53.78 -7.56
C ILE A 9 -14.96 53.71 -8.23
N LEU A 10 -14.26 54.84 -8.39
CA LEU A 10 -12.92 54.88 -8.97
C LEU A 10 -11.92 54.06 -8.16
N MET A 11 -11.94 54.13 -6.84
CA MET A 11 -11.08 53.39 -5.94
C MET A 11 -11.38 51.86 -6.04
N ASP A 12 -12.66 51.44 -6.05
CA ASP A 12 -13.01 50.03 -6.21
C ASP A 12 -12.62 49.51 -7.60
N CYS A 13 -12.79 50.31 -8.66
CA CYS A 13 -12.31 49.98 -10.01
C CYS A 13 -10.77 49.79 -10.04
N CYS A 14 -10.00 50.62 -9.33
CA CYS A 14 -8.56 50.48 -9.21
C CYS A 14 -8.15 49.21 -8.48
N CYS A 15 -8.84 48.85 -7.39
CA CYS A 15 -8.62 47.58 -6.70
C CYS A 15 -8.90 46.38 -7.62
N ARG A 16 -10.01 46.41 -8.37
CA ARG A 16 -10.34 45.32 -9.33
C ARG A 16 -9.34 45.25 -10.49
N ALA A 17 -8.80 46.39 -10.93
CA ALA A 17 -7.75 46.49 -11.95
C ALA A 17 -6.34 46.14 -11.42
N ARG A 18 -6.20 45.73 -10.17
CA ARG A 18 -4.91 45.44 -9.49
C ARG A 18 -3.94 46.63 -9.49
N ARG A 19 -4.47 47.85 -9.43
CA ARG A 19 -3.71 49.10 -9.33
C ARG A 19 -4.10 49.86 -8.04
N PRO A 20 -3.81 49.28 -6.86
CA PRO A 20 -4.15 49.89 -5.58
C PRO A 20 -3.45 51.24 -5.35
N ASP A 21 -2.26 51.43 -5.97
CA ASP A 21 -1.51 52.69 -6.00
C ASP A 21 -2.37 53.87 -6.47
N LEU A 22 -3.11 53.71 -7.56
CA LEU A 22 -4.04 54.73 -8.07
C LEU A 22 -5.24 54.90 -7.14
N GLY A 23 -5.73 53.81 -6.51
CA GLY A 23 -6.81 53.90 -5.53
C GLY A 23 -6.43 54.77 -4.34
N LEU A 24 -5.21 54.61 -3.80
CA LEU A 24 -4.66 55.41 -2.71
C LEU A 24 -4.48 56.88 -3.14
N ALA A 25 -4.04 57.15 -4.39
CA ALA A 25 -3.90 58.50 -4.92
C ALA A 25 -5.27 59.18 -5.03
N PHE A 26 -6.34 58.50 -5.45
CA PHE A 26 -7.70 59.03 -5.47
C PHE A 26 -8.21 59.33 -4.06
N PHE A 27 -7.92 58.52 -3.07
CA PHE A 27 -8.26 58.79 -1.67
C PHE A 27 -7.55 60.06 -1.16
N GLY A 28 -6.26 60.21 -1.42
CA GLY A 28 -5.50 61.40 -1.06
C GLY A 28 -6.06 62.68 -1.75
N ARG A 29 -6.54 62.56 -2.99
CA ARG A 29 -7.16 63.68 -3.71
C ARG A 29 -8.53 64.03 -3.12
N LEU A 30 -9.35 63.04 -2.72
CA LEU A 30 -10.63 63.26 -2.06
C LEU A 30 -10.46 64.07 -0.76
N LEU A 31 -9.46 63.73 0.07
CA LEU A 31 -9.14 64.44 1.31
C LEU A 31 -8.70 65.94 1.03
N ARG A 32 -7.85 66.11 0.02
CA ARG A 32 -7.38 67.48 -0.34
C ARG A 32 -8.50 68.42 -0.81
N ILE A 33 -9.57 67.86 -1.41
CA ILE A 33 -10.74 68.62 -1.85
C ILE A 33 -11.69 68.96 -0.67
N GLY A 34 -11.44 68.37 0.52
CA GLY A 34 -12.24 68.55 1.72
C GLY A 34 -13.58 67.84 1.74
N LEU A 35 -13.73 66.76 0.92
CA LEU A 35 -14.93 65.94 0.92
C LEU A 35 -14.95 65.02 2.17
N LYS A 36 -16.08 64.99 2.88
CA LYS A 36 -16.27 64.09 4.03
C LYS A 36 -16.30 62.63 3.56
N THR A 37 -15.53 61.79 4.19
CA THR A 37 -15.53 60.38 3.93
C THR A 37 -16.76 59.68 4.52
N ASP A 38 -17.16 58.60 3.90
CA ASP A 38 -18.20 57.71 4.41
C ASP A 38 -17.60 56.31 4.71
N GLN A 39 -18.43 55.45 5.31
CA GLN A 39 -18.03 54.08 5.70
C GLN A 39 -17.58 53.24 4.49
N ILE A 40 -18.18 53.45 3.31
CA ILE A 40 -17.89 52.68 2.09
C ILE A 40 -16.50 53.06 1.57
N ILE A 41 -16.21 54.36 1.47
CA ILE A 41 -14.92 54.87 1.02
C ILE A 41 -13.80 54.46 1.95
N THR A 42 -14.02 54.55 3.25
CA THR A 42 -13.00 54.17 4.25
C THR A 42 -12.72 52.67 4.21
N SER A 43 -13.74 51.83 4.00
CA SER A 43 -13.56 50.41 3.79
C SER A 43 -12.83 50.12 2.47
N THR A 44 -13.11 50.85 1.40
CA THR A 44 -12.40 50.72 0.12
C THR A 44 -10.96 51.20 0.23
N PHE A 45 -10.69 52.24 1.02
CA PHE A 45 -9.33 52.69 1.34
C PHE A 45 -8.53 51.65 2.09
N LEU A 46 -9.11 50.98 3.13
CA LEU A 46 -8.48 49.88 3.81
C LEU A 46 -8.18 48.73 2.84
N LYS A 47 -9.09 48.41 1.93
CA LYS A 47 -8.89 47.42 0.89
C LYS A 47 -7.73 47.79 -0.03
N CYS A 48 -7.64 49.07 -0.47
CA CYS A 48 -6.49 49.52 -1.26
C CYS A 48 -5.16 49.42 -0.53
N LEU A 49 -5.11 49.74 0.78
CA LEU A 49 -3.90 49.55 1.60
C LEU A 49 -3.49 48.08 1.68
N CYS A 50 -4.45 47.18 1.90
CA CYS A 50 -4.23 45.74 1.95
C CYS A 50 -3.72 45.20 0.61
N ASP A 51 -4.34 45.58 -0.51
CA ASP A 51 -3.95 45.16 -1.85
C ASP A 51 -2.58 45.73 -2.27
N ALA A 52 -2.20 46.92 -1.74
CA ALA A 52 -0.87 47.55 -1.89
C ALA A 52 0.21 46.89 -0.97
N LYS A 53 -0.13 45.86 -0.19
CA LYS A 53 0.72 45.26 0.83
C LYS A 53 1.18 46.18 1.96
N GLN A 54 0.49 47.27 2.17
CA GLN A 54 0.72 48.23 3.27
C GLN A 54 -0.14 47.86 4.48
N ILE A 55 -0.05 46.59 4.93
CA ILE A 55 -0.95 46.01 5.95
C ILE A 55 -0.75 46.70 7.30
N ASP A 56 0.48 47.09 7.65
CA ASP A 56 0.78 47.77 8.92
C ASP A 56 0.04 49.10 8.99
N GLN A 57 0.00 49.85 7.92
CA GLN A 57 -0.76 51.12 7.84
C GLN A 57 -2.28 50.85 7.94
N ALA A 58 -2.77 49.79 7.35
CA ALA A 58 -4.18 49.40 7.47
C ALA A 58 -4.57 49.08 8.92
N VAL A 59 -3.68 48.37 9.64
CA VAL A 59 -3.87 48.07 11.07
C VAL A 59 -3.81 49.32 11.91
N ASP A 60 -2.87 50.24 11.65
CA ASP A 60 -2.76 51.52 12.34
C ASP A 60 -4.00 52.38 12.16
N VAL A 61 -4.56 52.44 10.95
CA VAL A 61 -5.82 53.19 10.65
C VAL A 61 -6.99 52.64 11.47
N LEU A 62 -7.02 51.30 11.73
CA LEU A 62 -8.08 50.68 12.53
C LEU A 62 -7.87 50.89 14.05
N LEU A 63 -6.64 50.75 14.57
CA LEU A 63 -6.37 50.73 16.01
C LEU A 63 -6.19 52.11 16.63
N HIS A 64 -5.55 53.07 15.93
CA HIS A 64 -5.17 54.36 16.48
C HIS A 64 -6.21 55.49 16.18
N HIS A 65 -7.51 55.14 16.16
CA HIS A 65 -8.62 56.07 15.99
C HIS A 65 -8.57 56.98 14.74
N ARG A 66 -7.66 56.70 13.79
CA ARG A 66 -7.54 57.47 12.54
C ARG A 66 -8.81 57.40 11.66
N MET A 67 -9.58 56.32 11.77
CA MET A 67 -10.93 56.24 11.15
C MET A 67 -11.89 57.24 11.80
N SER A 68 -11.79 57.48 13.11
CA SER A 68 -12.61 58.50 13.79
C SER A 68 -12.25 59.92 13.37
N GLU A 69 -10.97 60.20 13.10
CA GLU A 69 -10.51 61.45 12.50
C GLU A 69 -11.08 61.67 11.09
N LEU A 70 -11.33 60.58 10.37
CA LEU A 70 -12.00 60.59 9.06
C LEU A 70 -13.53 60.62 9.17
N GLY A 71 -14.09 60.74 10.39
CA GLY A 71 -15.50 60.79 10.66
C GLY A 71 -16.27 59.48 10.59
N CYS A 72 -15.54 58.33 10.63
CA CYS A 72 -16.09 57.00 10.52
C CYS A 72 -15.70 56.13 11.71
N VAL A 73 -16.59 55.23 12.18
CA VAL A 73 -16.31 54.23 13.23
C VAL A 73 -16.01 52.89 12.59
N PRO A 74 -14.89 52.20 13.00
CA PRO A 74 -14.62 50.88 12.50
C PRO A 74 -15.77 49.89 12.80
N ASN A 75 -16.19 49.14 11.81
CA ASN A 75 -17.23 48.09 11.96
C ASN A 75 -16.65 46.69 11.66
N ALA A 76 -17.44 45.64 11.88
CA ALA A 76 -17.05 44.27 11.63
C ALA A 76 -16.50 44.04 10.21
N PHE A 77 -17.07 44.75 9.21
CA PHE A 77 -16.62 44.66 7.82
C PHE A 77 -15.20 45.25 7.62
N SER A 78 -14.90 46.40 8.24
CA SER A 78 -13.58 47.05 8.20
C SER A 78 -12.50 46.11 8.82
N TYR A 79 -12.81 45.47 9.96
CA TYR A 79 -11.92 44.49 10.61
C TYR A 79 -11.76 43.26 9.76
N SER A 80 -12.83 42.76 9.12
CA SER A 80 -12.76 41.56 8.29
C SER A 80 -11.83 41.72 7.06
N ILE A 81 -11.78 42.91 6.45
CA ILE A 81 -10.90 43.24 5.32
C ILE A 81 -9.42 43.09 5.75
N VAL A 82 -9.04 43.72 6.87
CA VAL A 82 -7.65 43.72 7.33
C VAL A 82 -7.25 42.38 7.86
N MET A 83 -8.12 41.66 8.63
CA MET A 83 -7.86 40.34 9.10
C MET A 83 -7.71 39.34 7.96
N LYS A 84 -8.53 39.45 6.91
CA LYS A 84 -8.40 38.64 5.71
C LYS A 84 -7.06 38.87 5.03
N SER A 85 -6.63 40.12 4.89
CA SER A 85 -5.33 40.44 4.30
C SER A 85 -4.16 39.90 5.13
N LEU A 86 -4.23 39.99 6.47
CA LEU A 86 -3.25 39.41 7.36
C LEU A 86 -3.16 37.86 7.15
N CYS A 87 -4.30 37.18 7.12
CA CYS A 87 -4.36 35.73 6.91
C CYS A 87 -3.87 35.33 5.51
N ASP A 88 -4.20 36.09 4.47
CA ASP A 88 -3.75 35.79 3.10
C ASP A 88 -2.22 36.00 2.92
N ASN A 89 -1.57 36.77 3.81
CA ASN A 89 -0.13 37.01 3.87
C ASN A 89 0.57 36.15 4.97
N SER A 90 -0.05 35.09 5.43
CA SER A 90 0.50 34.16 6.45
C SER A 90 0.86 34.83 7.79
N MET A 91 0.04 35.80 8.21
CA MET A 91 0.17 36.52 9.48
C MET A 91 -1.05 36.31 10.39
N SER A 92 -1.58 35.07 10.46
CA SER A 92 -2.82 34.76 11.21
C SER A 92 -2.69 34.98 12.71
N GLN A 93 -1.48 34.91 13.28
CA GLN A 93 -1.26 35.24 14.68
C GLN A 93 -1.50 36.74 14.94
N ARG A 94 -1.12 37.63 14.02
CA ARG A 94 -1.42 39.07 14.13
C ARG A 94 -2.92 39.35 13.96
N ALA A 95 -3.57 38.59 13.09
CA ALA A 95 -5.04 38.66 12.94
C ALA A 95 -5.75 38.24 14.24
N LEU A 96 -5.28 37.19 14.91
CA LEU A 96 -5.79 36.76 16.22
C LEU A 96 -5.59 37.84 17.29
N ASN A 97 -4.40 38.44 17.37
CA ASN A 97 -4.12 39.50 18.32
C ASN A 97 -5.06 40.71 18.09
N LEU A 98 -5.28 41.09 16.83
CA LEU A 98 -6.22 42.13 16.47
C LEU A 98 -7.66 41.78 16.90
N LEU A 99 -8.11 40.55 16.61
CA LEU A 99 -9.41 40.04 17.03
C LEU A 99 -9.61 40.13 18.56
N GLN A 100 -8.61 39.69 19.32
CA GLN A 100 -8.64 39.69 20.80
C GLN A 100 -8.65 41.15 21.34
N THR A 101 -7.93 42.07 20.70
CA THR A 101 -7.94 43.50 21.07
C THR A 101 -9.31 44.11 20.88
N VAL A 102 -9.97 43.82 19.75
CA VAL A 102 -11.32 44.32 19.44
C VAL A 102 -12.36 43.72 20.36
N ALA A 103 -12.24 42.40 20.66
CA ALA A 103 -13.14 41.71 21.59
C ALA A 103 -13.07 42.28 23.01
N LYS A 104 -11.85 42.63 23.50
CA LYS A 104 -11.66 43.25 24.82
C LYS A 104 -12.10 44.71 24.87
N GLY A 105 -11.94 45.43 23.78
CA GLY A 105 -12.27 46.90 23.71
C GLY A 105 -13.77 47.16 23.61
N GLY A 106 -14.61 46.16 23.38
CA GLY A 106 -16.08 46.30 23.29
C GLY A 106 -16.56 47.27 22.16
N THR A 107 -15.65 47.65 21.28
CA THR A 107 -15.90 48.66 20.22
C THR A 107 -16.77 48.19 19.07
N CYS A 108 -16.85 46.86 18.86
CA CYS A 108 -17.66 46.26 17.81
C CYS A 108 -18.03 44.80 18.19
N SER A 109 -19.26 44.41 17.91
CA SER A 109 -19.64 42.99 17.99
C SER A 109 -18.99 42.21 16.83
N LEU A 110 -18.10 41.32 17.17
CA LEU A 110 -17.42 40.41 16.20
C LEU A 110 -18.45 39.43 15.67
N ASP A 111 -18.52 39.32 14.35
CA ASP A 111 -19.46 38.39 13.69
C ASP A 111 -18.80 37.09 13.28
N VAL A 112 -19.62 36.15 12.79
CA VAL A 112 -19.23 34.83 12.27
C VAL A 112 -18.16 34.95 11.17
N VAL A 113 -18.21 36.01 10.35
CA VAL A 113 -17.31 36.17 9.19
C VAL A 113 -15.87 36.45 9.66
N VAL A 114 -15.72 37.30 10.67
CA VAL A 114 -14.41 37.65 11.24
C VAL A 114 -13.73 36.39 11.84
N TYR A 115 -14.44 35.67 12.71
CA TYR A 115 -13.93 34.42 13.29
C TYR A 115 -13.56 33.39 12.22
N SER A 116 -14.47 33.18 11.25
CA SER A 116 -14.24 32.19 10.17
C SER A 116 -13.03 32.56 9.30
N THR A 117 -12.76 33.83 9.09
CA THR A 117 -11.59 34.33 8.35
C THR A 117 -10.30 33.99 9.06
N VAL A 118 -10.19 34.26 10.36
CA VAL A 118 -8.97 33.94 11.14
C VAL A 118 -8.78 32.45 11.32
N ILE A 119 -9.86 31.68 11.58
CA ILE A 119 -9.83 30.22 11.63
C ILE A 119 -9.29 29.64 10.33
N SER A 120 -9.80 30.11 9.18
CA SER A 120 -9.33 29.66 7.86
C SER A 120 -7.88 30.04 7.58
N GLY A 121 -7.43 31.20 8.09
CA GLY A 121 -6.03 31.64 8.03
C GLY A 121 -5.10 30.66 8.74
N PHE A 122 -5.39 30.32 10.00
CA PHE A 122 -4.60 29.34 10.75
C PHE A 122 -4.56 27.98 10.07
N PHE A 123 -5.66 27.53 9.47
CA PHE A 123 -5.66 26.28 8.70
C PHE A 123 -4.76 26.33 7.46
N LYS A 124 -4.73 27.47 6.74
CA LYS A 124 -3.81 27.66 5.62
C LYS A 124 -2.34 27.60 6.05
N GLU A 125 -2.03 28.11 7.23
CA GLU A 125 -0.69 28.11 7.83
C GLU A 125 -0.31 26.74 8.46
N GLY A 126 -1.23 25.76 8.50
CA GLY A 126 -1.01 24.44 9.11
C GLY A 126 -1.16 24.41 10.64
N GLU A 127 -1.53 25.52 11.27
CA GLU A 127 -1.70 25.69 12.72
C GLU A 127 -3.06 25.17 13.21
N VAL A 128 -3.33 23.87 12.97
CA VAL A 128 -4.62 23.22 13.25
C VAL A 128 -5.07 23.36 14.71
N GLY A 129 -4.13 23.29 15.68
CA GLY A 129 -4.42 23.44 17.09
C GLY A 129 -5.00 24.80 17.44
N LYS A 130 -4.37 25.89 16.97
CA LYS A 130 -4.82 27.27 17.20
C LYS A 130 -6.17 27.55 16.56
N ALA A 131 -6.38 27.03 15.33
CA ALA A 131 -7.65 27.14 14.64
C ALA A 131 -8.81 26.48 15.42
N CYS A 132 -8.59 25.25 15.93
CA CYS A 132 -9.59 24.54 16.75
C CYS A 132 -9.88 25.27 18.07
N ASN A 133 -8.85 25.81 18.71
CA ASN A 133 -9.02 26.59 19.96
C ASN A 133 -9.86 27.84 19.70
N LEU A 134 -9.59 28.56 18.60
CA LEU A 134 -10.36 29.76 18.22
C LEU A 134 -11.81 29.40 17.85
N PHE A 135 -12.03 28.26 17.20
CA PHE A 135 -13.38 27.75 16.91
C PHE A 135 -14.16 27.46 18.22
N HIS A 136 -13.52 26.89 19.23
CA HIS A 136 -14.14 26.65 20.54
C HIS A 136 -14.38 27.97 21.30
N GLU A 137 -13.47 28.93 21.19
CA GLU A 137 -13.64 30.26 21.78
C GLU A 137 -14.85 30.99 21.16
N MET A 138 -14.98 30.96 19.83
CA MET A 138 -16.13 31.50 19.11
C MET A 138 -17.45 30.97 19.66
N THR A 139 -17.56 29.64 19.88
CA THR A 139 -18.77 29.02 20.42
C THR A 139 -19.03 29.39 21.89
N LYS A 140 -17.98 29.53 22.71
CA LYS A 140 -18.09 29.97 24.11
C LYS A 140 -18.56 31.40 24.24
N GLN A 141 -18.18 32.26 23.30
CA GLN A 141 -18.62 33.67 23.27
C GLN A 141 -20.02 33.86 22.70
N GLY A 142 -20.76 32.77 22.42
CA GLY A 142 -22.12 32.81 21.92
C GLY A 142 -22.25 33.12 20.44
N VAL A 143 -21.14 33.21 19.68
CA VAL A 143 -21.16 33.40 18.23
C VAL A 143 -21.39 32.05 17.54
N ALA A 144 -22.60 31.86 17.00
CA ALA A 144 -22.99 30.59 16.37
C ALA A 144 -22.23 30.36 15.05
N PRO A 145 -21.47 29.25 14.91
CA PRO A 145 -20.76 28.96 13.66
C PRO A 145 -21.72 28.71 12.49
N SER A 146 -21.38 29.22 11.31
CA SER A 146 -22.14 28.97 10.09
C SER A 146 -21.75 27.63 9.43
N VAL A 147 -22.54 27.16 8.46
CA VAL A 147 -22.20 25.99 7.63
C VAL A 147 -20.81 26.15 6.99
N VAL A 148 -20.43 27.35 6.58
CA VAL A 148 -19.12 27.65 5.97
C VAL A 148 -18.00 27.46 6.98
N THR A 149 -18.19 27.94 8.23
CA THR A 149 -17.22 27.77 9.32
C THR A 149 -17.00 26.29 9.63
N TYR A 150 -18.09 25.52 9.79
CA TYR A 150 -18.01 24.07 10.02
C TYR A 150 -17.30 23.36 8.89
N ASN A 151 -17.62 23.66 7.62
CA ASN A 151 -16.98 23.05 6.47
C ASN A 151 -15.48 23.33 6.41
N SER A 152 -15.06 24.56 6.73
CA SER A 152 -13.64 24.92 6.78
C SER A 152 -12.88 24.13 7.85
N VAL A 153 -13.49 23.96 9.03
CA VAL A 153 -12.89 23.18 10.12
C VAL A 153 -12.83 21.69 9.76
N VAL A 154 -13.91 21.13 9.22
CA VAL A 154 -13.97 19.72 8.80
C VAL A 154 -12.97 19.46 7.68
N ASP A 155 -12.89 20.28 6.65
CA ASP A 155 -11.94 20.13 5.54
C ASP A 155 -10.49 20.13 6.03
N ALA A 156 -10.14 21.08 6.90
CA ALA A 156 -8.79 21.17 7.44
C ALA A 156 -8.42 19.95 8.33
N LEU A 157 -9.34 19.49 9.18
CA LEU A 157 -9.14 18.29 9.99
C LEU A 157 -9.00 17.03 9.11
N CYS A 158 -9.75 16.95 8.01
CA CYS A 158 -9.65 15.87 7.04
C CYS A 158 -8.28 15.88 6.34
N LYS A 159 -7.79 17.04 5.90
CA LYS A 159 -6.45 17.22 5.32
C LYS A 159 -5.33 16.85 6.30
N ALA A 160 -5.51 17.20 7.57
CA ALA A 160 -4.59 16.83 8.67
C ALA A 160 -4.73 15.35 9.10
N ARG A 161 -5.56 14.54 8.45
CA ARG A 161 -5.88 13.13 8.77
C ARG A 161 -6.45 12.92 10.18
N ALA A 162 -6.96 13.96 10.83
CA ALA A 162 -7.55 13.94 12.16
C ALA A 162 -9.05 13.57 12.10
N MET A 163 -9.38 12.41 11.51
CA MET A 163 -10.75 12.01 11.16
C MET A 163 -11.69 11.89 12.38
N ASP A 164 -11.16 11.49 13.53
CA ASP A 164 -11.98 11.34 14.73
C ASP A 164 -12.42 12.71 15.28
N LYS A 165 -11.56 13.74 15.18
CA LYS A 165 -11.92 15.14 15.49
C LYS A 165 -12.90 15.70 14.46
N ALA A 166 -12.70 15.43 13.17
CA ALA A 166 -13.65 15.84 12.13
C ALA A 166 -15.05 15.27 12.36
N LYS A 167 -15.15 14.00 12.80
CA LYS A 167 -16.42 13.35 13.15
C LYS A 167 -17.09 14.01 14.37
N LEU A 168 -16.33 14.44 15.37
CA LEU A 168 -16.86 15.18 16.51
C LEU A 168 -17.44 16.53 16.07
N VAL A 169 -16.73 17.27 15.23
CA VAL A 169 -17.21 18.54 14.68
C VAL A 169 -18.47 18.37 13.84
N LEU A 170 -18.57 17.29 13.05
CA LEU A 170 -19.77 16.96 12.29
C LEU A 170 -20.98 16.69 13.23
N ARG A 171 -20.77 16.00 14.34
CA ARG A 171 -21.82 15.78 15.34
C ARG A 171 -22.23 17.10 16.00
N GLN A 172 -21.26 17.91 16.43
CA GLN A 172 -21.51 19.23 17.01
C GLN A 172 -22.29 20.15 16.04
N MET A 173 -22.02 20.05 14.72
CA MET A 173 -22.77 20.76 13.70
C MET A 173 -24.24 20.36 13.70
N ALA A 174 -24.54 19.06 13.79
CA ALA A 174 -25.89 18.53 13.83
C ALA A 174 -26.61 18.89 15.15
N ASP A 175 -25.92 18.80 16.29
CA ASP A 175 -26.42 19.11 17.62
C ASP A 175 -26.80 20.60 17.75
N ASN A 176 -26.05 21.50 17.06
CA ASN A 176 -26.35 22.93 16.99
C ASN A 176 -27.42 23.27 15.94
N GLY A 177 -28.12 22.29 15.37
CA GLY A 177 -29.20 22.50 14.40
C GLY A 177 -28.73 22.91 13.00
N VAL A 178 -27.42 22.92 12.75
CA VAL A 178 -26.84 23.27 11.44
C VAL A 178 -26.78 22.01 10.56
N ARG A 179 -27.57 21.98 9.49
CA ARG A 179 -27.65 20.80 8.61
C ARG A 179 -26.38 20.66 7.74
N PRO A 180 -25.69 19.49 7.78
CA PRO A 180 -24.62 19.20 6.85
C PRO A 180 -25.09 19.24 5.40
N ASN A 181 -24.29 19.83 4.53
CA ASN A 181 -24.57 19.97 3.09
C ASN A 181 -23.63 19.10 2.25
N ASN A 182 -23.76 19.18 0.91
CA ASN A 182 -22.90 18.44 -0.02
C ASN A 182 -21.40 18.68 0.26
N VAL A 183 -20.99 19.91 0.58
CA VAL A 183 -19.58 20.22 0.87
C VAL A 183 -19.09 19.49 2.11
N THR A 184 -19.91 19.48 3.18
CA THR A 184 -19.58 18.77 4.43
C THR A 184 -19.31 17.28 4.19
N TYR A 185 -20.26 16.62 3.47
CA TYR A 185 -20.11 15.19 3.17
C TYR A 185 -18.93 14.92 2.23
N ASN A 186 -18.71 15.77 1.22
CA ASN A 186 -17.58 15.64 0.31
C ASN A 186 -16.23 15.72 1.05
N CYS A 187 -16.07 16.67 1.98
CA CYS A 187 -14.87 16.78 2.82
C CYS A 187 -14.66 15.52 3.66
N MET A 188 -15.72 14.99 4.29
CA MET A 188 -15.64 13.79 5.12
C MET A 188 -15.31 12.53 4.29
N ILE A 189 -15.97 12.32 3.15
CA ILE A 189 -15.71 11.19 2.25
C ILE A 189 -14.28 11.24 1.74
N HIS A 190 -13.83 12.41 1.29
CA HIS A 190 -12.47 12.63 0.82
C HIS A 190 -11.43 12.36 1.92
N GLY A 191 -11.66 12.88 3.14
CA GLY A 191 -10.79 12.67 4.28
C GLY A 191 -10.68 11.18 4.68
N TYR A 192 -11.79 10.46 4.74
CA TYR A 192 -11.80 9.01 4.98
C TYR A 192 -11.10 8.25 3.87
N SER A 193 -11.28 8.64 2.60
CA SER A 193 -10.66 8.01 1.43
C SER A 193 -9.13 8.14 1.47
N ILE A 194 -8.59 9.33 1.74
CA ILE A 194 -7.14 9.57 1.87
C ILE A 194 -6.55 8.83 3.07
N SER A 195 -7.33 8.71 4.16
CA SER A 195 -6.90 7.99 5.37
C SER A 195 -6.99 6.46 5.25
N GLY A 196 -7.40 5.93 4.10
CA GLY A 196 -7.57 4.50 3.86
C GLY A 196 -8.76 3.87 4.60
N ARG A 197 -9.63 4.67 5.20
CA ARG A 197 -10.82 4.23 5.95
C ARG A 197 -12.04 4.10 5.02
N TRP A 198 -11.89 3.29 3.96
CA TRP A 198 -12.90 3.16 2.89
C TRP A 198 -14.30 2.74 3.40
N LYS A 199 -14.40 1.88 4.44
CA LYS A 199 -15.68 1.48 5.03
C LYS A 199 -16.45 2.69 5.57
N GLN A 200 -15.77 3.59 6.26
CA GLN A 200 -16.37 4.81 6.79
C GLN A 200 -16.75 5.79 5.65
N ALA A 201 -15.91 5.88 4.61
CA ALA A 201 -16.21 6.68 3.43
C ALA A 201 -17.48 6.20 2.70
N THR A 202 -17.62 4.88 2.52
CA THR A 202 -18.82 4.28 1.92
C THR A 202 -20.07 4.50 2.78
N ASN A 203 -19.96 4.41 4.10
CA ASN A 203 -21.07 4.70 5.01
C ASN A 203 -21.50 6.18 4.95
N MET A 204 -20.53 7.11 4.85
CA MET A 204 -20.82 8.53 4.65
C MET A 204 -21.54 8.80 3.31
N LEU A 205 -21.13 8.10 2.24
CA LEU A 205 -21.82 8.18 0.96
C LEU A 205 -23.28 7.70 1.05
N ARG A 206 -23.53 6.58 1.73
CA ARG A 206 -24.89 6.08 1.97
C ARG A 206 -25.73 7.04 2.79
N GLU A 207 -25.16 7.63 3.85
CA GLU A 207 -25.84 8.65 4.66
C GLU A 207 -26.17 9.89 3.82
N MET A 208 -25.23 10.38 3.02
CA MET A 208 -25.41 11.52 2.10
C MET A 208 -26.59 11.25 1.14
N THR A 209 -26.58 10.10 0.48
CA THR A 209 -27.65 9.72 -0.48
C THR A 209 -28.99 9.46 0.22
N GLY A 210 -28.99 8.88 1.42
CA GLY A 210 -30.20 8.67 2.23
C GLY A 210 -30.87 9.97 2.68
N ARG A 211 -30.10 11.08 2.75
CA ARG A 211 -30.62 12.43 3.00
C ARG A 211 -31.04 13.19 1.72
N GLY A 212 -31.05 12.52 0.58
CA GLY A 212 -31.41 13.11 -0.71
C GLY A 212 -30.34 14.03 -1.32
N LEU A 213 -29.10 14.02 -0.77
CA LEU A 213 -27.99 14.80 -1.30
C LEU A 213 -27.31 14.02 -2.43
N VAL A 214 -26.97 14.71 -3.52
CA VAL A 214 -26.32 14.10 -4.69
C VAL A 214 -24.81 14.29 -4.58
N PRO A 215 -24.01 13.18 -4.52
CA PRO A 215 -22.56 13.27 -4.57
C PRO A 215 -22.10 13.89 -5.89
N ASN A 216 -21.03 14.67 -5.89
CA ASN A 216 -20.44 15.17 -7.12
C ASN A 216 -19.40 14.18 -7.69
N ILE A 217 -18.94 14.41 -8.92
CA ILE A 217 -17.96 13.56 -9.62
C ILE A 217 -16.67 13.43 -8.78
N VAL A 218 -16.20 14.52 -8.18
CA VAL A 218 -14.96 14.52 -7.37
C VAL A 218 -15.09 13.61 -6.16
N THR A 219 -16.25 13.61 -5.49
CA THR A 219 -16.51 12.72 -4.33
C THR A 219 -16.53 11.26 -4.75
N CYS A 220 -17.24 10.94 -5.83
CA CYS A 220 -17.29 9.58 -6.38
C CYS A 220 -15.90 9.10 -6.80
N SER A 221 -15.14 9.93 -7.52
CA SER A 221 -13.78 9.62 -7.96
C SER A 221 -12.81 9.40 -6.78
N SER A 222 -12.89 10.23 -5.73
CA SER A 222 -12.10 10.05 -4.50
C SER A 222 -12.39 8.71 -3.83
N LEU A 223 -13.65 8.33 -3.72
CA LEU A 223 -14.04 7.06 -3.10
C LEU A 223 -13.64 5.87 -3.97
N MET A 224 -13.88 5.94 -5.29
CA MET A 224 -13.43 4.91 -6.23
C MET A 224 -11.91 4.71 -6.17
N ALA A 225 -11.12 5.79 -6.14
CA ALA A 225 -9.67 5.72 -6.01
C ALA A 225 -9.24 5.02 -4.71
N SER A 226 -9.92 5.31 -3.59
CA SER A 226 -9.67 4.64 -2.32
C SER A 226 -10.01 3.15 -2.36
N LEU A 227 -11.13 2.77 -2.96
CA LEU A 227 -11.54 1.37 -3.12
C LEU A 227 -10.56 0.60 -4.02
N CYS A 228 -10.21 1.13 -5.18
CA CYS A 228 -9.24 0.53 -6.12
C CYS A 228 -7.85 0.34 -5.46
N LYS A 229 -7.41 1.30 -4.63
CA LYS A 229 -6.14 1.16 -3.89
C LYS A 229 -6.15 -0.01 -2.90
N HIS A 230 -7.32 -0.41 -2.40
CA HIS A 230 -7.48 -1.51 -1.46
C HIS A 230 -7.95 -2.82 -2.11
N GLY A 231 -7.84 -2.95 -3.42
CA GLY A 231 -8.21 -4.17 -4.14
C GLY A 231 -9.73 -4.43 -4.16
N ARG A 232 -10.54 -3.39 -4.30
CA ARG A 232 -12.02 -3.48 -4.33
C ARG A 232 -12.60 -2.78 -5.56
N SER A 233 -12.05 -3.08 -6.73
CA SER A 233 -12.47 -2.47 -8.00
C SER A 233 -13.92 -2.76 -8.37
N LYS A 234 -14.47 -3.91 -7.97
CA LYS A 234 -15.89 -4.24 -8.20
C LYS A 234 -16.84 -3.26 -7.52
N GLU A 235 -16.56 -2.91 -6.26
CA GLU A 235 -17.36 -1.90 -5.54
C GLU A 235 -17.16 -0.50 -6.10
N ALA A 236 -15.96 -0.19 -6.59
CA ALA A 236 -15.71 1.06 -7.30
C ALA A 236 -16.52 1.12 -8.61
N ALA A 237 -16.65 0.00 -9.32
CA ALA A 237 -17.48 -0.10 -10.51
C ALA A 237 -18.99 0.10 -10.22
N GLU A 238 -19.49 -0.40 -9.09
CA GLU A 238 -20.88 -0.15 -8.65
C GLU A 238 -21.13 1.35 -8.43
N ILE A 239 -20.16 2.06 -7.84
CA ILE A 239 -20.25 3.53 -7.68
C ILE A 239 -20.24 4.22 -9.04
N PHE A 240 -19.38 3.78 -9.95
CA PHE A 240 -19.30 4.32 -11.31
C PHE A 240 -20.62 4.14 -12.06
N VAL A 241 -21.23 2.95 -12.02
CA VAL A 241 -22.56 2.68 -12.63
C VAL A 241 -23.66 3.51 -11.94
N SER A 242 -23.64 3.61 -10.60
CA SER A 242 -24.62 4.44 -9.86
C SER A 242 -24.51 5.93 -10.22
N MET A 243 -23.29 6.42 -10.48
CA MET A 243 -23.05 7.79 -10.91
C MET A 243 -23.64 8.06 -12.28
N THR A 244 -23.43 7.15 -13.24
CA THR A 244 -24.00 7.26 -14.60
C THR A 244 -25.53 7.17 -14.61
N ALA A 245 -26.11 6.25 -13.82
CA ALA A 245 -27.56 6.10 -13.67
C ALA A 245 -28.24 7.37 -13.10
N LYS A 246 -27.51 8.18 -12.31
CA LYS A 246 -27.98 9.47 -11.78
C LYS A 246 -27.75 10.65 -12.73
N GLY A 247 -27.39 10.39 -13.99
CA GLY A 247 -27.19 11.42 -15.02
C GLY A 247 -25.87 12.20 -14.92
N GLN A 248 -24.94 11.77 -14.06
CA GLN A 248 -23.60 12.34 -14.02
C GLN A 248 -22.75 11.72 -15.13
N LYS A 249 -22.16 12.52 -15.99
CA LYS A 249 -21.28 12.04 -17.05
C LYS A 249 -19.89 11.76 -16.47
N PRO A 250 -19.39 10.51 -16.48
CA PRO A 250 -18.03 10.20 -16.07
C PRO A 250 -17.04 10.97 -16.94
N ASP A 251 -15.99 11.44 -16.32
CA ASP A 251 -14.86 12.09 -16.96
C ASP A 251 -13.67 11.13 -17.16
N ILE A 252 -12.67 11.58 -17.87
CA ILE A 252 -11.44 10.81 -18.10
C ILE A 252 -10.76 10.37 -16.80
N ILE A 253 -10.92 11.13 -15.71
CA ILE A 253 -10.34 10.82 -14.41
C ILE A 253 -11.05 9.62 -13.80
N SER A 254 -12.39 9.59 -13.83
CA SER A 254 -13.21 8.47 -13.34
C SER A 254 -12.88 7.16 -14.05
N TYR A 255 -12.74 7.20 -15.39
CA TYR A 255 -12.32 6.06 -16.18
C TYR A 255 -10.89 5.61 -15.84
N SER A 256 -9.94 6.53 -15.73
CA SER A 256 -8.54 6.23 -15.39
C SER A 256 -8.39 5.56 -14.03
N ILE A 257 -9.15 5.99 -13.02
CA ILE A 257 -9.16 5.41 -11.69
C ILE A 257 -9.61 3.94 -11.73
N LEU A 258 -10.70 3.67 -12.42
CA LEU A 258 -11.26 2.32 -12.48
C LEU A 258 -10.42 1.39 -13.36
N LEU A 259 -9.90 1.87 -14.50
CA LEU A 259 -8.93 1.15 -15.34
C LEU A 259 -7.68 0.76 -14.52
N HIS A 260 -7.13 1.69 -13.73
CA HIS A 260 -6.00 1.42 -12.86
C HIS A 260 -6.34 0.40 -11.75
N GLY A 261 -7.56 0.45 -11.21
CA GLY A 261 -8.08 -0.53 -10.26
C GLY A 261 -8.11 -1.94 -10.85
N TYR A 262 -8.73 -2.12 -12.01
CA TYR A 262 -8.77 -3.39 -12.72
C TYR A 262 -7.39 -3.90 -13.12
N ALA A 263 -6.51 -3.00 -13.58
CA ALA A 263 -5.12 -3.33 -13.89
C ALA A 263 -4.33 -3.88 -12.69
N ASN A 264 -4.61 -3.39 -11.47
CA ASN A 264 -3.95 -3.85 -10.25
C ASN A 264 -4.54 -5.17 -9.71
N GLU A 265 -5.85 -5.37 -9.87
CA GLU A 265 -6.56 -6.59 -9.42
C GLU A 265 -6.52 -7.73 -10.45
N ARG A 266 -5.84 -7.53 -11.55
CA ARG A 266 -5.71 -8.52 -12.63
C ARG A 266 -7.04 -8.87 -13.32
N CYS A 267 -7.98 -7.92 -13.37
CA CYS A 267 -9.27 -8.06 -14.06
C CYS A 267 -9.18 -7.54 -15.51
N LEU A 268 -8.46 -8.28 -16.39
CA LEU A 268 -8.14 -7.83 -17.75
C LEU A 268 -9.40 -7.62 -18.61
N VAL A 269 -10.36 -8.54 -18.53
CA VAL A 269 -11.60 -8.47 -19.31
C VAL A 269 -12.42 -7.22 -18.96
N ASP A 270 -12.56 -6.94 -17.65
CA ASP A 270 -13.29 -5.75 -17.20
C ASP A 270 -12.57 -4.46 -17.59
N MET A 271 -11.23 -4.48 -17.61
CA MET A 271 -10.41 -3.36 -18.07
C MET A 271 -10.63 -3.05 -19.56
N ILE A 272 -10.64 -4.07 -20.41
CA ILE A 272 -10.88 -3.93 -21.86
C ILE A 272 -12.28 -3.39 -22.11
N ASN A 273 -13.31 -4.02 -21.51
CA ASN A 273 -14.70 -3.58 -21.66
C ASN A 273 -14.90 -2.12 -21.22
N LEU A 274 -14.22 -1.71 -20.17
CA LEU A 274 -14.29 -0.33 -19.67
C LEU A 274 -13.59 0.66 -20.63
N PHE A 275 -12.49 0.24 -21.25
CA PHE A 275 -11.77 1.06 -22.23
C PHE A 275 -12.59 1.24 -23.51
N ASP A 276 -13.25 0.19 -23.98
CA ASP A 276 -14.15 0.27 -25.13
C ASP A 276 -15.38 1.15 -24.81
N SER A 277 -15.99 0.97 -23.65
CA SER A 277 -17.07 1.86 -23.17
C SER A 277 -16.65 3.33 -23.09
N MET A 278 -15.38 3.63 -22.75
CA MET A 278 -14.85 4.99 -22.75
C MET A 278 -14.84 5.58 -24.17
N LYS A 279 -14.42 4.80 -25.18
CA LYS A 279 -14.41 5.21 -26.59
C LYS A 279 -15.84 5.42 -27.11
N ASP A 280 -16.76 4.49 -26.81
CA ASP A 280 -18.17 4.55 -27.20
C ASP A 280 -18.89 5.78 -26.65
N ASN A 281 -18.52 6.19 -25.43
CA ASN A 281 -19.02 7.43 -24.82
C ASN A 281 -18.35 8.71 -25.35
N GLY A 282 -17.51 8.61 -26.38
CA GLY A 282 -16.84 9.73 -27.02
C GLY A 282 -15.74 10.40 -26.20
N ILE A 283 -15.25 9.73 -25.16
CA ILE A 283 -14.15 10.23 -24.31
C ILE A 283 -12.82 9.77 -24.90
N ARG A 284 -12.03 10.72 -25.41
CA ARG A 284 -10.73 10.40 -26.02
C ARG A 284 -9.71 10.01 -24.94
N PRO A 285 -9.06 8.83 -25.05
CA PRO A 285 -8.00 8.44 -24.17
C PRO A 285 -6.82 9.42 -24.20
N ASN A 286 -6.23 9.70 -23.04
CA ASN A 286 -5.01 10.50 -22.94
C ASN A 286 -3.80 9.59 -22.71
N CYS A 287 -2.60 10.18 -22.70
CA CYS A 287 -1.34 9.48 -22.45
C CYS A 287 -1.37 8.66 -21.15
N HIS A 288 -2.09 9.11 -20.10
CA HIS A 288 -2.18 8.41 -18.83
C HIS A 288 -3.00 7.10 -18.95
N VAL A 289 -4.14 7.14 -19.64
CA VAL A 289 -4.97 5.95 -19.91
C VAL A 289 -4.18 4.91 -20.71
N PHE A 290 -3.52 5.32 -21.79
CA PHE A 290 -2.66 4.42 -22.58
C PHE A 290 -1.53 3.81 -21.74
N SER A 291 -0.88 4.61 -20.89
CA SER A 291 0.18 4.09 -20.01
C SER A 291 -0.32 3.07 -18.98
N ILE A 292 -1.57 3.21 -18.48
CA ILE A 292 -2.20 2.20 -17.62
C ILE A 292 -2.41 0.89 -18.38
N LEU A 293 -2.96 0.94 -19.59
CA LEU A 293 -3.22 -0.24 -20.42
C LEU A 293 -1.92 -0.95 -20.80
N ILE A 294 -0.95 -0.21 -21.34
CA ILE A 294 0.38 -0.74 -21.69
C ILE A 294 1.04 -1.39 -20.46
N GLY A 295 0.99 -0.71 -19.32
CA GLY A 295 1.55 -1.25 -18.08
C GLY A 295 0.81 -2.47 -17.54
N ALA A 296 -0.49 -2.58 -17.78
CA ALA A 296 -1.27 -3.76 -17.43
C ALA A 296 -0.89 -4.95 -18.33
N TYR A 297 -0.97 -4.82 -19.64
CA TYR A 297 -0.59 -5.87 -20.60
C TYR A 297 0.85 -6.35 -20.39
N ALA A 298 1.78 -5.42 -20.18
CA ALA A 298 3.18 -5.72 -19.89
C ALA A 298 3.39 -6.52 -18.58
N ARG A 299 2.58 -6.27 -17.54
CA ARG A 299 2.60 -7.06 -16.28
C ARG A 299 2.01 -8.45 -16.43
N TYR A 300 1.11 -8.65 -17.38
CA TYR A 300 0.54 -9.96 -17.70
C TYR A 300 1.43 -10.80 -18.65
N GLY A 301 2.55 -10.25 -19.10
CA GLY A 301 3.40 -10.91 -20.08
C GLY A 301 2.87 -10.84 -21.52
N MET A 302 1.80 -10.09 -21.75
CA MET A 302 1.15 -9.90 -23.05
C MET A 302 1.79 -8.69 -23.75
N MET A 303 3.06 -8.88 -24.19
CA MET A 303 3.85 -7.75 -24.68
C MET A 303 3.43 -7.32 -26.09
N ASP A 304 2.97 -8.25 -26.91
CA ASP A 304 2.54 -7.94 -28.27
C ASP A 304 1.27 -7.09 -28.25
N GLU A 305 0.34 -7.36 -27.34
CA GLU A 305 -0.84 -6.54 -27.11
C GLU A 305 -0.46 -5.16 -26.54
N ALA A 306 0.53 -5.10 -25.64
CA ALA A 306 1.05 -3.83 -25.15
C ALA A 306 1.63 -2.97 -26.28
N MET A 307 2.32 -3.59 -27.24
CA MET A 307 2.85 -2.91 -28.42
C MET A 307 1.75 -2.46 -29.40
N LEU A 308 0.67 -3.23 -29.53
CA LEU A 308 -0.51 -2.80 -30.33
C LEU A 308 -1.18 -1.57 -29.72
N ILE A 309 -1.37 -1.55 -28.39
CA ILE A 309 -1.90 -0.37 -27.67
C ILE A 309 -0.97 0.84 -27.80
N PHE A 310 0.35 0.62 -27.81
CA PHE A 310 1.32 1.69 -28.04
C PHE A 310 1.23 2.25 -29.47
N ALA A 311 1.06 1.40 -30.48
CA ALA A 311 0.83 1.81 -31.87
C ALA A 311 -0.49 2.59 -32.01
N GLU A 312 -1.59 2.10 -31.40
CA GLU A 312 -2.88 2.80 -31.36
C GLU A 312 -2.76 4.20 -30.73
N MET A 313 -1.96 4.33 -29.67
CA MET A 313 -1.69 5.62 -29.02
C MET A 313 -1.08 6.62 -30.02
N GLN A 314 -0.09 6.16 -30.82
CA GLN A 314 0.57 7.00 -31.82
C GLN A 314 -0.35 7.36 -32.99
N GLU A 315 -1.15 6.40 -33.47
CA GLU A 315 -2.15 6.61 -34.55
C GLU A 315 -3.21 7.63 -34.15
N GLN A 316 -3.61 7.65 -32.88
CA GLN A 316 -4.55 8.65 -32.35
C GLN A 316 -3.89 10.03 -32.09
N GLY A 317 -2.62 10.20 -32.43
CA GLY A 317 -1.89 11.46 -32.24
C GLY A 317 -1.55 11.78 -30.79
N VAL A 318 -1.64 10.81 -29.88
CA VAL A 318 -1.28 10.98 -28.46
C VAL A 318 0.22 10.70 -28.30
N SER A 319 1.00 11.72 -28.02
CA SER A 319 2.46 11.58 -27.87
C SER A 319 2.84 10.76 -26.63
N PRO A 320 3.63 9.67 -26.79
CA PRO A 320 4.16 8.93 -25.66
C PRO A 320 5.08 9.81 -24.79
N ASN A 321 5.03 9.63 -23.49
CA ASN A 321 5.86 10.34 -22.54
C ASN A 321 6.92 9.41 -21.91
N VAL A 322 7.76 9.99 -21.02
CA VAL A 322 8.80 9.24 -20.31
C VAL A 322 8.24 8.03 -19.56
N VAL A 323 7.02 8.12 -19.00
CA VAL A 323 6.38 7.02 -18.26
C VAL A 323 6.01 5.86 -19.20
N THR A 324 5.45 6.17 -20.38
CA THR A 324 5.07 5.17 -21.38
C THR A 324 6.30 4.39 -21.86
N TYR A 325 7.36 5.10 -22.27
CA TYR A 325 8.62 4.47 -22.70
C TYR A 325 9.28 3.68 -21.57
N SER A 326 9.37 4.24 -20.35
CA SER A 326 9.93 3.52 -19.20
C SER A 326 9.22 2.20 -18.94
N THR A 327 7.87 2.20 -19.05
CA THR A 327 7.06 1.00 -18.83
C THR A 327 7.33 -0.07 -19.87
N LEU A 328 7.40 0.32 -21.15
CA LEU A 328 7.72 -0.59 -22.26
C LEU A 328 9.14 -1.15 -22.15
N ILE A 329 10.13 -0.28 -21.97
CA ILE A 329 11.55 -0.67 -21.86
C ILE A 329 11.75 -1.62 -20.67
N ALA A 330 11.16 -1.29 -19.50
CA ALA A 330 11.26 -2.15 -18.32
C ALA A 330 10.58 -3.52 -18.51
N ALA A 331 9.49 -3.58 -19.26
CA ALA A 331 8.80 -4.82 -19.56
C ALA A 331 9.57 -5.67 -20.57
N LEU A 332 10.02 -5.08 -21.68
CA LEU A 332 10.84 -5.74 -22.69
C LEU A 332 12.14 -6.27 -22.09
N GLY A 333 12.81 -5.48 -21.25
CA GLY A 333 14.01 -5.89 -20.54
C GLY A 333 13.79 -7.08 -19.61
N ARG A 334 12.68 -7.12 -18.87
CA ARG A 334 12.33 -8.27 -18.01
C ARG A 334 12.04 -9.55 -18.80
N MET A 335 11.50 -9.43 -20.00
CA MET A 335 11.15 -10.56 -20.87
C MET A 335 12.32 -11.02 -21.75
N GLY A 336 13.48 -10.40 -21.65
CA GLY A 336 14.65 -10.76 -22.45
C GLY A 336 14.63 -10.23 -23.91
N ARG A 337 13.63 -9.41 -24.26
CA ARG A 337 13.55 -8.76 -25.58
C ARG A 337 14.42 -7.50 -25.60
N LEU A 338 15.73 -7.68 -25.40
CA LEU A 338 16.66 -6.56 -25.24
C LEU A 338 16.80 -5.69 -26.50
N ALA A 339 16.77 -6.30 -27.68
CA ALA A 339 16.82 -5.57 -28.96
C ALA A 339 15.65 -4.59 -29.05
N ASP A 340 14.41 -5.07 -28.82
CA ASP A 340 13.22 -4.22 -28.84
C ASP A 340 13.25 -3.13 -27.75
N ALA A 341 13.86 -3.44 -26.59
CA ALA A 341 14.01 -2.45 -25.52
C ALA A 341 14.98 -1.32 -25.91
N VAL A 342 16.08 -1.65 -26.58
CA VAL A 342 17.03 -0.68 -27.13
C VAL A 342 16.39 0.14 -28.24
N ASP A 343 15.67 -0.51 -29.16
CA ASP A 343 14.96 0.20 -30.23
C ASP A 343 13.98 1.24 -29.68
N LYS A 344 13.23 0.89 -28.61
CA LYS A 344 12.32 1.83 -27.94
C LYS A 344 13.05 2.93 -27.17
N PHE A 345 14.24 2.66 -26.67
CA PHE A 345 15.09 3.68 -26.05
C PHE A 345 15.62 4.67 -27.09
N ASP A 346 16.03 4.19 -28.26
CA ASP A 346 16.49 5.02 -29.37
C ASP A 346 15.34 5.83 -29.98
N GLU A 347 14.17 5.22 -30.19
CA GLU A 347 12.94 5.89 -30.60
C GLU A 347 12.58 7.05 -29.65
N MET A 348 12.61 6.81 -28.33
CA MET A 348 12.37 7.82 -27.31
C MET A 348 13.26 9.05 -27.51
N SER A 349 14.54 8.81 -27.80
CA SER A 349 15.54 9.87 -27.99
C SER A 349 15.31 10.63 -29.30
N THR A 350 14.93 9.94 -30.39
CA THR A 350 14.65 10.55 -31.70
C THR A 350 13.39 11.41 -31.69
N VAL A 351 12.37 11.03 -30.95
CA VAL A 351 11.11 11.79 -30.76
C VAL A 351 11.32 12.99 -29.83
N GLY A 352 12.51 13.16 -29.25
CA GLY A 352 12.87 14.29 -28.37
C GLY A 352 12.44 14.13 -26.92
N VAL A 353 11.99 12.95 -26.51
CA VAL A 353 11.67 12.62 -25.11
C VAL A 353 12.98 12.24 -24.40
N LYS A 354 13.43 13.08 -23.46
CA LYS A 354 14.71 12.85 -22.76
C LYS A 354 14.61 11.68 -21.79
N PRO A 355 15.45 10.63 -21.93
CA PRO A 355 15.53 9.55 -20.95
C PRO A 355 15.95 10.08 -19.57
N ASN A 356 15.30 9.57 -18.53
CA ASN A 356 15.63 9.86 -17.14
C ASN A 356 16.41 8.68 -16.51
N THR A 357 16.87 8.86 -15.28
CA THR A 357 17.58 7.81 -14.52
C THR A 357 16.83 6.48 -14.50
N LEU A 358 15.49 6.51 -14.39
CA LEU A 358 14.66 5.30 -14.32
C LEU A 358 14.69 4.50 -15.63
N VAL A 359 14.65 5.17 -16.80
CA VAL A 359 14.73 4.51 -18.11
C VAL A 359 16.08 3.79 -18.27
N TYR A 360 17.17 4.49 -17.97
CA TYR A 360 18.50 3.87 -18.00
C TYR A 360 18.62 2.69 -17.03
N GLN A 361 18.16 2.84 -15.78
CA GLN A 361 18.18 1.77 -14.80
C GLN A 361 17.39 0.55 -15.27
N SER A 362 16.20 0.75 -15.86
CA SER A 362 15.40 -0.34 -16.40
C SER A 362 16.10 -1.10 -17.52
N LEU A 363 16.79 -0.38 -18.42
CA LEU A 363 17.52 -1.00 -19.51
C LEU A 363 18.80 -1.68 -19.01
N ILE A 364 19.56 -1.05 -18.12
CA ILE A 364 20.74 -1.64 -17.47
C ILE A 364 20.35 -2.91 -16.71
N GLN A 365 19.25 -2.89 -15.96
CA GLN A 365 18.75 -4.07 -15.26
C GLN A 365 18.42 -5.21 -16.24
N GLY A 366 17.75 -4.91 -17.35
CA GLY A 366 17.47 -5.87 -18.40
C GLY A 366 18.76 -6.48 -18.97
N CYS A 367 19.74 -5.65 -19.33
CA CYS A 367 21.05 -6.10 -19.83
C CYS A 367 21.78 -6.99 -18.80
N CYS A 368 21.83 -6.57 -17.54
CA CYS A 368 22.46 -7.34 -16.46
C CYS A 368 21.79 -8.70 -16.27
N VAL A 369 20.44 -8.75 -16.21
CA VAL A 369 19.68 -9.99 -16.00
C VAL A 369 19.86 -10.96 -17.18
N HIS A 370 20.03 -10.48 -18.39
CA HIS A 370 20.18 -11.33 -19.58
C HIS A 370 21.64 -11.52 -20.04
N GLY A 371 22.61 -11.00 -19.28
CA GLY A 371 24.04 -11.27 -19.48
C GLY A 371 24.75 -10.33 -20.47
N ASP A 372 24.08 -9.30 -20.97
CA ASP A 372 24.71 -8.29 -21.85
C ASP A 372 25.40 -7.20 -21.03
N LEU A 373 26.50 -7.57 -20.37
CA LEU A 373 27.27 -6.65 -19.53
C LEU A 373 28.02 -5.58 -20.32
N VAL A 374 28.32 -5.85 -21.61
CA VAL A 374 28.96 -4.87 -22.49
C VAL A 374 28.04 -3.68 -22.69
N LYS A 375 26.78 -3.96 -23.04
CA LYS A 375 25.78 -2.91 -23.22
C LYS A 375 25.45 -2.18 -21.90
N ALA A 376 25.43 -2.91 -20.79
CA ALA A 376 25.25 -2.30 -19.46
C ALA A 376 26.36 -1.27 -19.16
N LYS A 377 27.62 -1.59 -19.43
CA LYS A 377 28.79 -0.67 -19.28
C LYS A 377 28.66 0.57 -20.16
N GLU A 378 28.28 0.38 -21.43
CA GLU A 378 28.05 1.49 -22.36
C GLU A 378 27.01 2.46 -21.84
N LEU A 379 25.85 1.94 -21.37
CA LEU A 379 24.75 2.74 -20.86
C LEU A 379 25.14 3.52 -19.59
N VAL A 380 25.90 2.91 -18.67
CA VAL A 380 26.42 3.61 -17.48
C VAL A 380 27.38 4.73 -17.87
N SER A 381 28.24 4.49 -18.87
CA SER A 381 29.16 5.50 -19.38
C SER A 381 28.40 6.65 -20.06
N GLU A 382 27.38 6.32 -20.85
CA GLU A 382 26.52 7.31 -21.51
C GLU A 382 25.78 8.21 -20.50
N MET A 383 25.28 7.62 -19.40
CA MET A 383 24.66 8.40 -18.29
C MET A 383 25.63 9.45 -17.75
N GLY A 384 26.89 9.05 -17.51
CA GLY A 384 27.95 9.97 -17.05
C GLY A 384 28.21 11.11 -18.03
N ASN A 385 28.30 10.81 -19.32
CA ASN A 385 28.55 11.79 -20.39
C ASN A 385 27.36 12.78 -20.55
N LYS A 386 26.13 12.33 -20.30
CA LYS A 386 24.91 13.16 -20.36
C LYS A 386 24.58 13.90 -19.06
N GLY A 387 25.45 13.79 -18.04
CA GLY A 387 25.21 14.40 -16.71
C GLY A 387 24.03 13.79 -15.94
N ILE A 388 23.61 12.57 -16.27
CA ILE A 388 22.56 11.84 -15.57
C ILE A 388 23.21 11.07 -14.40
N PRO A 389 22.63 11.11 -13.17
CA PRO A 389 23.19 10.37 -12.04
C PRO A 389 23.31 8.88 -12.35
N ARG A 390 24.51 8.32 -12.16
CA ARG A 390 24.76 6.88 -12.34
C ARG A 390 23.97 6.05 -11.35
N PRO A 391 23.65 4.78 -11.65
CA PRO A 391 23.02 3.88 -10.69
C PRO A 391 23.93 3.72 -9.46
N ASN A 392 23.35 3.78 -8.28
CA ASN A 392 24.07 3.63 -7.02
C ASN A 392 24.19 2.14 -6.62
N ILE A 393 24.97 1.87 -5.59
CA ILE A 393 25.18 0.50 -5.07
C ILE A 393 23.89 -0.20 -4.68
N VAL A 394 22.86 0.52 -4.21
CA VAL A 394 21.55 -0.06 -3.83
C VAL A 394 20.86 -0.70 -5.04
N PHE A 395 20.95 -0.07 -6.21
CA PHE A 395 20.42 -0.62 -7.45
C PHE A 395 21.14 -1.93 -7.82
N PHE A 396 22.48 -1.93 -7.83
CA PHE A 396 23.26 -3.13 -8.17
C PHE A 396 23.05 -4.26 -7.16
N ASN A 397 22.94 -3.96 -5.87
CA ASN A 397 22.59 -4.96 -4.84
C ASN A 397 21.23 -5.62 -5.09
N SER A 398 20.26 -4.85 -5.61
CA SER A 398 18.95 -5.41 -5.99
C SER A 398 19.08 -6.39 -7.16
N VAL A 399 19.91 -6.07 -8.17
CA VAL A 399 20.16 -6.95 -9.33
C VAL A 399 20.90 -8.22 -8.89
N ILE A 400 21.98 -8.07 -8.13
CA ILE A 400 22.78 -9.18 -7.57
C ILE A 400 21.87 -10.14 -6.77
N ASN A 401 21.06 -9.60 -5.85
CA ASN A 401 20.15 -10.40 -5.03
C ASN A 401 19.09 -11.14 -5.88
N SER A 402 18.60 -10.51 -6.96
CA SER A 402 17.65 -11.17 -7.87
C SER A 402 18.31 -12.35 -8.59
N LEU A 403 19.49 -12.16 -9.17
CA LEU A 403 20.25 -13.21 -9.86
C LEU A 403 20.63 -14.36 -8.91
N CYS A 404 21.05 -14.04 -7.68
CA CYS A 404 21.35 -15.05 -6.66
C CYS A 404 20.12 -15.91 -6.32
N LYS A 405 18.93 -15.32 -6.18
CA LYS A 405 17.68 -16.05 -5.93
C LYS A 405 17.25 -16.92 -7.09
N GLU A 406 17.61 -16.57 -8.32
CA GLU A 406 17.36 -17.36 -9.52
C GLU A 406 18.44 -18.45 -9.72
N GLY A 407 19.44 -18.57 -8.82
CA GLY A 407 20.54 -19.50 -8.91
C GLY A 407 21.66 -19.10 -9.89
N ARG A 408 21.58 -17.91 -10.49
CA ARG A 408 22.53 -17.37 -11.47
C ARG A 408 23.66 -16.60 -10.79
N VAL A 409 24.35 -17.27 -9.88
CA VAL A 409 25.34 -16.62 -9.00
C VAL A 409 26.60 -16.19 -9.73
N MET A 410 26.96 -16.84 -10.85
CA MET A 410 28.11 -16.42 -11.66
C MET A 410 27.83 -15.06 -12.32
N ASP A 411 26.64 -14.90 -12.88
CA ASP A 411 26.23 -13.63 -13.49
C ASP A 411 26.16 -12.51 -12.42
N ALA A 412 25.73 -12.86 -11.19
CA ALA A 412 25.74 -11.92 -10.07
C ALA A 412 27.18 -11.52 -9.66
N HIS A 413 28.15 -12.42 -9.78
CA HIS A 413 29.57 -12.14 -9.53
C HIS A 413 30.13 -11.18 -10.59
N ASP A 414 29.80 -11.39 -11.87
CA ASP A 414 30.18 -10.51 -12.96
C ASP A 414 29.61 -9.08 -12.78
N ILE A 415 28.46 -8.94 -12.11
CA ILE A 415 27.93 -7.61 -11.74
C ILE A 415 28.79 -6.96 -10.64
N LEU A 416 29.33 -7.72 -9.69
CA LEU A 416 30.29 -7.18 -8.72
C LEU A 416 31.50 -6.59 -9.42
N ASP A 417 32.07 -7.31 -10.42
CA ASP A 417 33.18 -6.81 -11.23
C ASP A 417 32.81 -5.54 -12.01
N LEU A 418 31.59 -5.49 -12.54
CA LEU A 418 31.06 -4.28 -13.17
C LEU A 418 30.99 -3.11 -12.18
N VAL A 419 30.47 -3.32 -10.97
CA VAL A 419 30.37 -2.29 -9.92
C VAL A 419 31.74 -1.69 -9.60
N ILE A 420 32.74 -2.55 -9.43
CA ILE A 420 34.14 -2.11 -9.17
C ILE A 420 34.68 -1.33 -10.35
N HIS A 421 34.45 -1.81 -11.58
CA HIS A 421 34.93 -1.18 -12.80
C HIS A 421 34.36 0.23 -13.03
N ILE A 422 33.11 0.49 -12.70
CA ILE A 422 32.48 1.81 -12.82
C ILE A 422 32.86 2.77 -11.69
N GLY A 423 33.66 2.32 -10.72
CA GLY A 423 34.15 3.10 -9.59
C GLY A 423 33.17 3.23 -8.41
N GLU A 424 32.10 2.44 -8.39
CA GLU A 424 31.21 2.30 -7.22
C GLU A 424 31.84 1.39 -6.18
N ARG A 425 31.60 1.67 -4.89
CA ARG A 425 32.16 0.86 -3.79
C ARG A 425 31.15 -0.20 -3.36
N PRO A 426 31.46 -1.50 -3.51
CA PRO A 426 30.68 -2.56 -2.90
C PRO A 426 30.56 -2.36 -1.39
N ASN A 427 29.51 -2.87 -0.78
CA ASN A 427 29.30 -2.82 0.67
C ASN A 427 29.02 -4.23 1.23
N ALA A 428 28.88 -4.36 2.55
CA ALA A 428 28.59 -5.65 3.18
C ALA A 428 27.36 -6.35 2.60
N ILE A 429 26.33 -5.59 2.19
CA ILE A 429 25.10 -6.15 1.58
C ILE A 429 25.41 -6.82 0.23
N THR A 430 26.33 -6.23 -0.56
CA THR A 430 26.76 -6.79 -1.85
C THR A 430 27.38 -8.17 -1.65
N PHE A 431 28.37 -8.26 -0.75
CA PHE A 431 29.08 -9.50 -0.47
C PHE A 431 28.17 -10.53 0.20
N ASN A 432 27.35 -10.15 1.18
CA ASN A 432 26.39 -11.03 1.85
C ASN A 432 25.36 -11.62 0.87
N SER A 433 24.93 -10.85 -0.14
CA SER A 433 24.03 -11.36 -1.20
C SER A 433 24.71 -12.43 -2.08
N LEU A 434 25.98 -12.25 -2.40
CA LEU A 434 26.74 -13.24 -3.16
C LEU A 434 27.03 -14.50 -2.33
N ILE A 435 27.40 -14.35 -1.06
CA ILE A 435 27.60 -15.46 -0.11
C ILE A 435 26.33 -16.30 0.00
N ASP A 436 25.16 -15.66 0.20
CA ASP A 436 23.86 -16.37 0.26
C ASP A 436 23.57 -17.07 -1.07
N GLY A 437 23.84 -16.40 -2.20
CA GLY A 437 23.69 -16.96 -3.53
C GLY A 437 24.53 -18.23 -3.73
N TYR A 438 25.82 -18.19 -3.41
CA TYR A 438 26.67 -19.37 -3.48
C TYR A 438 26.23 -20.48 -2.52
N GLY A 439 25.75 -20.11 -1.32
CA GLY A 439 25.16 -21.03 -0.36
C GLY A 439 23.90 -21.71 -0.89
N LEU A 440 23.04 -20.98 -1.62
CA LEU A 440 21.84 -21.55 -2.26
C LEU A 440 22.16 -22.58 -3.36
N VAL A 441 23.26 -22.36 -4.11
CA VAL A 441 23.70 -23.27 -5.21
C VAL A 441 24.66 -24.36 -4.72
N GLY A 442 24.96 -24.41 -3.42
CA GLY A 442 25.81 -25.43 -2.83
C GLY A 442 27.33 -25.25 -3.04
N LYS A 443 27.77 -24.10 -3.54
CA LYS A 443 29.19 -23.81 -3.83
C LYS A 443 29.84 -23.10 -2.65
N MET A 444 29.92 -23.76 -1.48
CA MET A 444 30.41 -23.13 -0.25
C MET A 444 31.88 -22.68 -0.32
N ASP A 445 32.73 -23.38 -1.09
CA ASP A 445 34.13 -22.99 -1.25
C ASP A 445 34.27 -21.63 -1.96
N LYS A 446 33.34 -21.34 -2.91
CA LYS A 446 33.27 -20.01 -3.55
C LYS A 446 32.69 -18.96 -2.60
N ALA A 447 31.75 -19.35 -1.74
CA ALA A 447 31.22 -18.42 -0.72
C ALA A 447 32.30 -17.96 0.25
N LEU A 448 33.22 -18.86 0.63
CA LEU A 448 34.40 -18.51 1.45
C LEU A 448 35.38 -17.61 0.68
N GLY A 449 35.59 -17.87 -0.63
CA GLY A 449 36.39 -16.97 -1.47
C GLY A 449 35.81 -15.56 -1.58
N VAL A 450 34.49 -15.40 -1.54
CA VAL A 450 33.82 -14.10 -1.47
C VAL A 450 34.04 -13.41 -0.12
N LEU A 451 34.13 -14.17 0.97
CA LEU A 451 34.49 -13.64 2.29
C LEU A 451 35.93 -13.08 2.26
N ASP A 452 36.89 -13.84 1.70
CA ASP A 452 38.28 -13.39 1.56
C ASP A 452 38.38 -12.12 0.68
N ALA A 453 37.57 -12.06 -0.39
CA ALA A 453 37.49 -10.86 -1.25
C ALA A 453 36.93 -9.66 -0.51
N MET A 454 35.92 -9.85 0.36
CA MET A 454 35.34 -8.82 1.21
C MET A 454 36.38 -8.19 2.13
N GLU A 455 37.19 -9.03 2.80
CA GLU A 455 38.27 -8.61 3.70
C GLU A 455 39.39 -7.87 2.91
N SER A 456 39.74 -8.37 1.73
CA SER A 456 40.79 -7.78 0.87
C SER A 456 40.46 -6.34 0.41
N VAL A 457 39.16 -6.03 0.27
CA VAL A 457 38.65 -4.68 -0.08
C VAL A 457 38.50 -3.78 1.15
N GLY A 458 38.83 -4.30 2.35
CA GLY A 458 38.78 -3.56 3.60
C GLY A 458 37.36 -3.44 4.20
N ILE A 459 36.46 -4.34 3.85
CA ILE A 459 35.11 -4.42 4.46
C ILE A 459 35.15 -5.53 5.50
N GLU A 460 34.94 -5.16 6.76
CA GLU A 460 34.93 -6.14 7.86
C GLU A 460 33.65 -7.00 7.81
N PRO A 461 33.79 -8.35 7.86
CA PRO A 461 32.66 -9.24 7.97
C PRO A 461 31.89 -9.01 9.28
N ASP A 462 30.57 -8.89 9.19
CA ASP A 462 29.70 -8.65 10.32
C ASP A 462 28.93 -9.94 10.75
N VAL A 463 28.09 -9.81 11.77
CA VAL A 463 27.23 -10.90 12.25
C VAL A 463 26.34 -11.47 11.13
N VAL A 464 25.89 -10.64 10.19
CA VAL A 464 25.08 -11.08 9.06
C VAL A 464 25.90 -11.93 8.10
N THR A 465 27.14 -11.52 7.82
CA THR A 465 28.08 -12.28 6.94
C THR A 465 28.28 -13.69 7.46
N TYR A 466 28.69 -13.82 8.73
CA TYR A 466 28.92 -15.15 9.35
C TYR A 466 27.64 -15.95 9.46
N SER A 467 26.51 -15.34 9.85
CA SER A 467 25.21 -16.03 9.92
C SER A 467 24.75 -16.54 8.55
N THR A 468 25.04 -15.80 7.47
CA THR A 468 24.74 -16.25 6.09
C THR A 468 25.58 -17.44 5.70
N LEU A 469 26.89 -17.45 6.01
CA LEU A 469 27.77 -18.59 5.80
C LEU A 469 27.33 -19.81 6.60
N VAL A 470 27.04 -19.65 7.88
CA VAL A 470 26.51 -20.74 8.75
C VAL A 470 25.24 -21.31 8.14
N ASN A 471 24.30 -20.47 7.72
CA ASN A 471 23.06 -20.91 7.06
C ASN A 471 23.34 -21.67 5.75
N GLY A 472 24.31 -21.21 4.96
CA GLY A 472 24.77 -21.87 3.74
C GLY A 472 25.29 -23.29 4.03
N HIS A 473 26.16 -23.44 5.03
CA HIS A 473 26.68 -24.77 5.44
C HIS A 473 25.55 -25.70 5.88
N PHE A 474 24.64 -25.26 6.75
CA PHE A 474 23.51 -26.08 7.21
C PHE A 474 22.56 -26.47 6.07
N ARG A 475 22.26 -25.57 5.13
CA ARG A 475 21.42 -25.89 3.96
C ARG A 475 22.02 -26.96 3.06
N ASN A 476 23.35 -27.03 3.01
CA ASN A 476 24.09 -28.00 2.18
C ASN A 476 24.50 -29.26 2.94
N GLY A 477 23.96 -29.50 4.15
CA GLY A 477 24.24 -30.67 4.96
C GLY A 477 25.64 -30.71 5.58
N ARG A 478 26.41 -29.61 5.51
CA ARG A 478 27.73 -29.50 6.14
C ARG A 478 27.59 -28.98 7.59
N VAL A 479 26.95 -29.76 8.42
CA VAL A 479 26.55 -29.34 9.78
C VAL A 479 27.75 -29.00 10.65
N GLU A 480 28.81 -29.86 10.61
CA GLU A 480 30.01 -29.65 11.42
C GLU A 480 30.78 -28.38 11.04
N ASP A 481 30.89 -28.10 9.74
CA ASP A 481 31.53 -26.85 9.26
C ASP A 481 30.75 -25.64 9.73
N GLY A 482 29.41 -25.68 9.68
CA GLY A 482 28.53 -24.61 10.17
C GLY A 482 28.68 -24.39 11.68
N LEU A 483 28.76 -25.46 12.47
CA LEU A 483 28.98 -25.39 13.93
C LEU A 483 30.36 -24.86 14.28
N THR A 484 31.39 -25.24 13.53
CA THR A 484 32.76 -24.78 13.71
C THR A 484 32.80 -23.25 13.47
N LEU A 485 32.23 -22.79 12.35
CA LEU A 485 32.17 -21.38 12.03
C LEU A 485 31.38 -20.58 13.08
N PHE A 486 30.24 -21.12 13.56
CA PHE A 486 29.48 -20.50 14.64
C PHE A 486 30.32 -20.31 15.93
N LYS A 487 31.13 -21.30 16.30
CA LYS A 487 32.01 -21.23 17.47
C LYS A 487 33.16 -20.23 17.26
N GLU A 488 33.63 -20.04 16.05
CA GLU A 488 34.70 -19.11 15.71
C GLU A 488 34.24 -17.65 15.62
N MET A 489 32.92 -17.40 15.34
CA MET A 489 32.38 -16.04 15.21
C MET A 489 32.79 -15.08 16.32
N PRO A 490 32.70 -15.42 17.62
CA PRO A 490 33.10 -14.50 18.70
C PRO A 490 34.59 -14.14 18.67
N CYS A 491 35.45 -15.11 18.27
CA CYS A 491 36.89 -14.87 18.15
C CYS A 491 37.23 -13.92 17.02
N LYS A 492 36.38 -13.86 16.00
CA LYS A 492 36.47 -12.95 14.84
C LYS A 492 35.72 -11.61 15.05
N GLY A 493 35.30 -11.33 16.29
CA GLY A 493 34.62 -10.06 16.63
C GLY A 493 33.13 -10.03 16.37
N ALA A 494 32.55 -11.03 15.75
CA ALA A 494 31.11 -11.12 15.43
C ALA A 494 30.37 -11.92 16.51
N LYS A 495 29.70 -11.27 17.45
CA LYS A 495 28.94 -11.95 18.49
C LYS A 495 27.62 -12.51 17.95
N PRO A 496 27.35 -13.83 18.07
CA PRO A 496 26.09 -14.42 17.65
C PRO A 496 24.88 -13.72 18.29
N ASP A 497 23.90 -13.39 17.48
CA ASP A 497 22.63 -12.80 17.91
C ASP A 497 21.48 -13.83 17.91
N THR A 498 20.27 -13.39 18.23
CA THR A 498 19.05 -14.21 18.24
C THR A 498 18.80 -14.85 16.86
N VAL A 499 19.16 -14.20 15.75
CA VAL A 499 18.96 -14.71 14.41
C VAL A 499 19.96 -15.83 14.12
N THR A 500 21.24 -15.63 14.50
CA THR A 500 22.31 -16.64 14.36
C THR A 500 21.94 -17.91 15.13
N TYR A 501 21.53 -17.79 16.40
CA TYR A 501 21.06 -18.96 17.16
C TYR A 501 19.84 -19.63 16.50
N GLY A 502 18.90 -18.86 15.95
CA GLY A 502 17.76 -19.40 15.21
C GLY A 502 18.18 -20.22 13.99
N ILE A 503 19.18 -19.77 13.24
CA ILE A 503 19.74 -20.50 12.09
C ILE A 503 20.36 -21.83 12.52
N VAL A 504 21.16 -21.81 13.58
CA VAL A 504 21.81 -23.01 14.11
C VAL A 504 20.78 -24.00 14.63
N LEU A 505 19.79 -23.55 15.41
CA LEU A 505 18.72 -24.40 15.93
C LEU A 505 17.89 -25.02 14.78
N ASP A 506 17.47 -24.25 13.77
CA ASP A 506 16.73 -24.80 12.63
C ASP A 506 17.58 -25.79 11.83
N GLY A 507 18.86 -25.52 11.67
CA GLY A 507 19.82 -26.41 11.01
C GLY A 507 19.95 -27.73 11.74
N LEU A 508 20.19 -27.75 13.07
CA LEU A 508 20.30 -28.92 13.89
C LEU A 508 19.01 -29.76 13.89
N TYR A 509 17.83 -29.09 13.99
CA TYR A 509 16.56 -29.82 13.92
C TYR A 509 16.28 -30.40 12.53
N ARG A 510 16.75 -29.77 11.45
CA ARG A 510 16.65 -30.35 10.09
C ARG A 510 17.52 -31.60 9.91
N ASP A 511 18.67 -31.59 10.55
CA ASP A 511 19.61 -32.74 10.54
C ASP A 511 19.21 -33.85 11.51
N GLY A 512 18.17 -33.68 12.33
CA GLY A 512 17.70 -34.65 13.29
C GLY A 512 18.44 -34.60 14.64
N ARG A 513 19.37 -33.69 14.83
CA ARG A 513 20.22 -33.55 16.04
C ARG A 513 19.47 -32.80 17.15
N THR A 514 18.42 -33.44 17.65
CA THR A 514 17.53 -32.81 18.65
C THR A 514 18.19 -32.53 20.00
N VAL A 515 19.14 -33.40 20.40
CA VAL A 515 19.89 -33.23 21.68
C VAL A 515 20.78 -32.01 21.59
N ASP A 516 21.57 -31.90 20.52
CA ASP A 516 22.48 -30.79 20.32
C ASP A 516 21.72 -29.46 20.21
N ALA A 517 20.53 -29.48 19.57
CA ALA A 517 19.67 -28.33 19.48
C ALA A 517 19.16 -27.84 20.86
N LYS A 518 18.84 -28.78 21.77
CA LYS A 518 18.47 -28.45 23.16
C LYS A 518 19.65 -27.84 23.93
N GLU A 519 20.83 -28.44 23.83
CA GLU A 519 22.07 -27.93 24.46
C GLU A 519 22.40 -26.54 23.93
N MET A 520 22.22 -26.30 22.63
CA MET A 520 22.41 -24.99 22.00
C MET A 520 21.41 -23.94 22.52
N PHE A 521 20.16 -24.33 22.72
CA PHE A 521 19.14 -23.45 23.30
C PHE A 521 19.45 -23.13 24.76
N ASP A 522 19.88 -24.09 25.55
CA ASP A 522 20.33 -23.86 26.94
C ASP A 522 21.57 -22.95 26.97
N GLY A 523 22.48 -23.11 26.04
CA GLY A 523 23.64 -22.23 25.86
C GLY A 523 23.21 -20.80 25.54
N MET A 524 22.22 -20.59 24.65
CA MET A 524 21.65 -19.29 24.34
C MET A 524 21.09 -18.60 25.60
N ILE A 525 20.35 -19.32 26.43
CA ILE A 525 19.79 -18.78 27.68
C ILE A 525 20.93 -18.38 28.64
N LYS A 526 21.95 -19.22 28.81
CA LYS A 526 23.12 -18.95 29.68
C LYS A 526 23.91 -17.73 29.24
N THR A 527 23.97 -17.44 27.94
CA THR A 527 24.64 -16.22 27.42
C THR A 527 23.81 -14.96 27.58
N GLY A 528 22.59 -15.03 28.12
CA GLY A 528 21.71 -13.89 28.38
C GLY A 528 21.04 -13.32 27.11
N ILE A 529 21.06 -14.04 25.99
CA ILE A 529 20.40 -13.60 24.75
C ILE A 529 18.90 -13.78 24.89
N ALA A 530 18.14 -12.71 24.60
CA ALA A 530 16.69 -12.74 24.69
C ALA A 530 16.05 -13.75 23.74
N VAL A 531 15.25 -14.68 24.28
CA VAL A 531 14.53 -15.67 23.48
C VAL A 531 13.32 -15.02 22.85
N SER A 532 13.31 -14.93 21.51
CA SER A 532 12.18 -14.38 20.75
C SER A 532 11.12 -15.46 20.48
N ILE A 533 9.89 -15.02 20.13
CA ILE A 533 8.81 -15.92 19.69
C ILE A 533 9.25 -16.77 18.48
N SER A 534 10.11 -16.22 17.62
CA SER A 534 10.65 -16.93 16.46
C SER A 534 11.51 -18.16 16.85
N ILE A 535 12.28 -18.05 17.94
CA ILE A 535 13.07 -19.18 18.47
C ILE A 535 12.14 -20.30 18.96
N TYR A 536 11.13 -19.97 19.76
CA TYR A 536 10.14 -20.97 20.20
C TYR A 536 9.42 -21.63 19.03
N LYS A 537 9.12 -20.86 17.97
CA LYS A 537 8.54 -21.39 16.73
C LYS A 537 9.47 -22.42 16.07
N ILE A 538 10.76 -22.12 15.95
CA ILE A 538 11.77 -23.04 15.39
C ILE A 538 11.83 -24.33 16.22
N ILE A 539 11.87 -24.22 17.54
CA ILE A 539 11.94 -25.37 18.45
C ILE A 539 10.68 -26.22 18.31
N LEU A 540 9.48 -25.63 18.37
CA LEU A 540 8.21 -26.36 18.25
C LEU A 540 8.11 -27.11 16.91
N LEU A 541 8.44 -26.44 15.81
CA LEU A 541 8.43 -27.03 14.47
C LEU A 541 9.51 -28.11 14.34
N GLY A 542 10.68 -27.88 14.92
CA GLY A 542 11.80 -28.81 14.92
C GLY A 542 11.50 -30.09 15.69
N LEU A 543 10.95 -29.97 16.89
CA LEU A 543 10.53 -31.16 17.70
C LEU A 543 9.46 -31.96 16.97
N CYS A 544 8.44 -31.33 16.39
CA CYS A 544 7.40 -32.04 15.63
C CYS A 544 7.95 -32.73 14.35
N ARG A 545 8.93 -32.13 13.69
CA ARG A 545 9.61 -32.75 12.53
C ARG A 545 10.37 -34.02 12.92
N ASN A 546 10.96 -34.05 14.10
CA ASN A 546 11.73 -35.17 14.61
C ASN A 546 10.92 -36.15 15.47
N ASN A 547 9.57 -36.10 15.36
CA ASN A 547 8.65 -37.00 16.10
C ASN A 547 8.73 -36.89 17.64
N CYS A 548 9.25 -35.76 18.16
CA CYS A 548 9.23 -35.41 19.59
C CYS A 548 7.95 -34.66 19.94
N ASP A 549 6.80 -35.12 19.44
CA ASP A 549 5.51 -34.42 19.49
C ASP A 549 5.05 -34.17 20.95
N SER A 550 5.31 -35.12 21.90
CA SER A 550 4.95 -34.95 23.31
C SER A 550 5.67 -33.78 23.99
N GLU A 551 6.96 -33.61 23.68
CA GLU A 551 7.75 -32.47 24.23
C GLU A 551 7.32 -31.15 23.59
N ALA A 552 7.01 -31.15 22.29
CA ALA A 552 6.50 -29.99 21.61
C ALA A 552 5.17 -29.50 22.23
N ILE A 553 4.27 -30.45 22.55
CA ILE A 553 2.99 -30.15 23.18
C ILE A 553 3.19 -29.57 24.59
N ALA A 554 4.06 -30.16 25.41
CA ALA A 554 4.37 -29.68 26.74
C ALA A 554 4.94 -28.24 26.71
N LEU A 555 5.88 -27.99 25.79
CA LEU A 555 6.44 -26.64 25.60
C LEU A 555 5.36 -25.65 25.15
N PHE A 556 4.51 -26.03 24.19
CA PHE A 556 3.41 -25.20 23.71
C PHE A 556 2.42 -24.81 24.82
N GLN A 557 2.06 -25.77 25.68
CA GLN A 557 1.17 -25.54 26.82
C GLN A 557 1.80 -24.58 27.84
N ASN A 558 3.09 -24.74 28.17
CA ASN A 558 3.83 -23.86 29.06
C ASN A 558 3.88 -22.42 28.51
N LEU A 559 4.18 -22.26 27.24
CA LEU A 559 4.21 -20.95 26.57
C LEU A 559 2.82 -20.31 26.50
N GLY A 560 1.77 -21.12 26.33
CA GLY A 560 0.37 -20.69 26.39
C GLY A 560 0.00 -20.14 27.77
N ALA A 561 0.47 -20.77 28.85
CA ALA A 561 0.29 -20.28 30.22
C ALA A 561 1.01 -18.94 30.46
N MET A 562 2.09 -18.66 29.73
CA MET A 562 2.82 -17.39 29.73
C MET A 562 2.20 -16.32 28.81
N ASN A 563 0.99 -16.52 28.28
CA ASN A 563 0.30 -15.63 27.34
C ASN A 563 1.06 -15.32 26.05
N VAL A 564 1.90 -16.22 25.55
CA VAL A 564 2.58 -16.07 24.27
C VAL A 564 1.58 -16.22 23.14
N LYS A 565 1.49 -15.23 22.24
CA LYS A 565 0.62 -15.27 21.06
C LYS A 565 1.28 -16.04 19.93
N PHE A 566 0.67 -17.12 19.51
CA PHE A 566 1.11 -17.93 18.37
C PHE A 566 0.37 -17.56 17.10
N ASP A 567 1.03 -17.76 15.96
CA ASP A 567 0.39 -17.66 14.64
C ASP A 567 -0.39 -18.95 14.29
N ILE A 568 -1.22 -18.85 13.25
CA ILE A 568 -2.04 -19.96 12.79
C ILE A 568 -1.20 -21.19 12.34
N THR A 569 0.03 -20.96 11.89
CA THR A 569 0.94 -22.04 11.43
C THR A 569 1.37 -22.94 12.58
N ILE A 570 1.74 -22.35 13.72
CA ILE A 570 2.10 -23.10 14.93
C ILE A 570 0.89 -23.87 15.44
N ILE A 571 -0.28 -23.25 15.50
CA ILE A 571 -1.51 -23.90 15.94
C ILE A 571 -1.83 -25.10 15.06
N ASN A 572 -1.74 -24.98 13.75
CA ASN A 572 -1.93 -26.10 12.82
C ASN A 572 -0.95 -27.23 13.05
N THR A 573 0.32 -26.90 13.34
CA THR A 573 1.35 -27.90 13.64
C THR A 573 1.04 -28.61 14.97
N MET A 574 0.62 -27.88 16.00
CA MET A 574 0.24 -28.46 17.29
C MET A 574 -1.00 -29.34 17.20
N ILE A 575 -2.02 -28.93 16.44
CA ILE A 575 -3.18 -29.78 16.16
C ILE A 575 -2.75 -31.08 15.53
N ASN A 576 -1.84 -31.09 14.56
CA ASN A 576 -1.32 -32.29 13.93
C ASN A 576 -0.50 -33.14 14.91
N ALA A 577 0.35 -32.51 15.73
CA ALA A 577 1.13 -33.19 16.76
C ALA A 577 0.23 -33.86 17.81
N MET A 578 -0.82 -33.20 18.27
CA MET A 578 -1.80 -33.74 19.22
C MET A 578 -2.53 -34.96 18.64
N HIS A 579 -2.90 -34.94 17.36
CA HIS A 579 -3.49 -36.10 16.68
C HIS A 579 -2.51 -37.28 16.60
N LYS A 580 -1.22 -37.04 16.29
CA LYS A 580 -0.21 -38.13 16.27
C LYS A 580 -0.03 -38.81 17.62
N VAL A 581 -0.13 -38.06 18.72
CA VAL A 581 0.02 -38.55 20.10
C VAL A 581 -1.34 -38.99 20.68
N GLN A 582 -2.40 -39.13 19.85
CA GLN A 582 -3.75 -39.57 20.23
C GLN A 582 -4.47 -38.67 21.24
N ARG A 583 -4.05 -37.37 21.38
CA ARG A 583 -4.74 -36.36 22.22
C ARG A 583 -5.78 -35.61 21.37
N LYS A 584 -6.76 -36.34 20.84
CA LYS A 584 -7.72 -35.83 19.81
C LYS A 584 -8.65 -34.77 20.34
N ASP A 585 -9.09 -34.88 21.58
CA ASP A 585 -10.02 -33.93 22.19
C ASP A 585 -9.36 -32.56 22.38
N GLU A 586 -8.11 -32.56 22.84
CA GLU A 586 -7.33 -31.31 22.95
C GLU A 586 -7.06 -30.65 21.59
N ALA A 587 -6.90 -31.44 20.53
CA ALA A 587 -6.79 -30.93 19.17
C ALA A 587 -8.09 -30.25 18.70
N LYS A 588 -9.26 -30.83 19.02
CA LYS A 588 -10.57 -30.22 18.75
C LYS A 588 -10.78 -28.94 19.55
N ASP A 589 -10.44 -28.94 20.83
CA ASP A 589 -10.52 -27.76 21.70
C ASP A 589 -9.61 -26.64 21.21
N LEU A 590 -8.38 -26.97 20.79
CA LEU A 590 -7.44 -26.00 20.24
C LEU A 590 -7.98 -25.38 18.91
N PHE A 591 -8.60 -26.19 18.05
CA PHE A 591 -9.26 -25.71 16.83
C PHE A 591 -10.43 -24.78 17.17
N ALA A 592 -11.30 -25.14 18.10
CA ALA A 592 -12.44 -24.31 18.52
C ALA A 592 -11.98 -22.97 19.12
N ALA A 593 -10.84 -22.97 19.83
CA ALA A 593 -10.28 -21.77 20.45
C ALA A 593 -9.61 -20.79 19.47
N ILE A 594 -9.42 -21.13 18.17
CA ILE A 594 -8.74 -20.27 17.20
C ILE A 594 -9.43 -18.90 17.07
N SER A 595 -10.75 -18.90 16.91
CA SER A 595 -11.53 -17.67 16.75
C SER A 595 -11.54 -16.81 18.03
N ALA A 596 -11.58 -17.44 19.20
CA ALA A 596 -11.50 -16.76 20.49
C ALA A 596 -10.13 -16.07 20.71
N ARG A 597 -9.07 -16.59 20.08
CA ARG A 597 -7.71 -16.00 20.08
C ARG A 597 -7.54 -14.89 19.05
N GLY A 598 -8.59 -14.48 18.34
CA GLY A 598 -8.56 -13.43 17.32
C GLY A 598 -7.93 -13.86 15.99
N LEU A 599 -7.75 -15.17 15.78
CA LEU A 599 -7.22 -15.74 14.54
C LEU A 599 -8.36 -16.26 13.66
N VAL A 600 -8.13 -16.28 12.35
CA VAL A 600 -9.09 -16.82 11.39
C VAL A 600 -8.56 -18.13 10.84
N PRO A 601 -9.30 -19.27 11.01
CA PRO A 601 -8.92 -20.53 10.38
C PRO A 601 -8.80 -20.36 8.86
N ASN A 602 -7.78 -20.94 8.27
CA ASN A 602 -7.55 -20.94 6.82
C ASN A 602 -7.72 -22.35 6.21
N ALA A 603 -7.59 -22.46 4.89
CA ALA A 603 -7.71 -23.75 4.20
C ALA A 603 -6.77 -24.84 4.76
N SER A 604 -5.55 -24.45 5.19
CA SER A 604 -4.60 -25.39 5.82
C SER A 604 -5.07 -25.85 7.20
N THR A 605 -5.71 -24.96 7.98
CA THR A 605 -6.26 -25.31 9.30
C THR A 605 -7.35 -26.38 9.20
N TYR A 606 -8.33 -26.13 8.32
CA TYR A 606 -9.36 -27.14 8.03
C TYR A 606 -8.75 -28.42 7.44
N GLY A 607 -7.75 -28.27 6.55
CA GLY A 607 -7.04 -29.38 5.94
C GLY A 607 -6.40 -30.33 6.95
N VAL A 608 -5.70 -29.80 7.95
CA VAL A 608 -5.07 -30.60 9.00
C VAL A 608 -6.12 -31.38 9.78
N MET A 609 -7.23 -30.74 10.18
CA MET A 609 -8.32 -31.42 10.90
C MET A 609 -8.96 -32.53 10.07
N ILE A 610 -9.36 -32.22 8.83
CA ILE A 610 -10.05 -33.18 7.93
C ILE A 610 -9.17 -34.36 7.63
N ILE A 611 -7.87 -34.16 7.30
CA ILE A 611 -6.93 -35.24 7.00
C ILE A 611 -6.74 -36.14 8.21
N ASN A 612 -6.63 -35.59 9.41
CA ASN A 612 -6.45 -36.39 10.63
C ASN A 612 -7.74 -37.14 10.98
N LEU A 613 -8.93 -36.54 10.86
CA LEU A 613 -10.21 -37.23 11.03
C LEU A 613 -10.36 -38.37 10.01
N LEU A 614 -9.96 -38.18 8.76
CA LEU A 614 -9.96 -39.23 7.76
C LEU A 614 -8.98 -40.36 8.12
N LYS A 615 -7.77 -40.04 8.62
CA LYS A 615 -6.82 -41.07 9.11
C LYS A 615 -7.41 -41.91 10.23
N ASP A 616 -8.11 -41.28 11.15
CA ASP A 616 -8.76 -41.94 12.29
C ASP A 616 -10.02 -42.74 11.92
N GLY A 617 -10.51 -42.64 10.68
CA GLY A 617 -11.73 -43.34 10.23
C GLY A 617 -13.02 -42.60 10.53
N ALA A 618 -12.97 -41.39 11.10
CA ALA A 618 -14.13 -40.55 11.39
C ALA A 618 -14.57 -39.79 10.13
N VAL A 619 -15.08 -40.51 9.14
CA VAL A 619 -15.37 -39.97 7.80
C VAL A 619 -16.54 -38.96 7.85
N GLU A 620 -17.54 -39.20 8.71
CA GLU A 620 -18.66 -38.24 8.88
C GLU A 620 -18.23 -36.92 9.50
N ASP A 621 -17.37 -36.97 10.54
CA ASP A 621 -16.86 -35.76 11.17
C ASP A 621 -15.97 -34.95 10.17
N ALA A 622 -15.21 -35.65 9.34
CA ALA A 622 -14.41 -35.07 8.28
C ALA A 622 -15.29 -34.31 7.24
N ASN A 623 -16.41 -34.93 6.85
CA ASN A 623 -17.37 -34.31 5.93
C ASN A 623 -18.06 -33.09 6.56
N ASN A 624 -18.47 -33.17 7.82
CA ASN A 624 -19.04 -32.05 8.56
C ASN A 624 -18.06 -30.87 8.67
N MET A 625 -16.77 -31.17 8.91
CA MET A 625 -15.71 -30.16 8.95
C MET A 625 -15.49 -29.51 7.58
N PHE A 626 -15.57 -30.29 6.49
CA PHE A 626 -15.47 -29.78 5.12
C PHE A 626 -16.65 -28.84 4.79
N LEU A 627 -17.87 -29.22 5.16
CA LEU A 627 -19.03 -28.34 4.98
C LEU A 627 -18.92 -27.04 5.79
N SER A 628 -18.36 -27.11 7.00
CA SER A 628 -18.07 -25.93 7.82
C SER A 628 -17.08 -25.00 7.13
N MET A 629 -16.04 -25.54 6.49
CA MET A 629 -15.07 -24.78 5.69
C MET A 629 -15.76 -24.05 4.52
N GLU A 630 -16.65 -24.75 3.77
CA GLU A 630 -17.40 -24.15 2.66
C GLU A 630 -18.34 -23.06 3.14
N LYS A 631 -19.07 -23.27 4.25
CA LYS A 631 -19.93 -22.24 4.88
C LYS A 631 -19.16 -21.02 5.33
N SER A 632 -17.90 -21.17 5.71
CA SER A 632 -16.99 -20.07 6.06
C SER A 632 -16.45 -19.31 4.83
N GLY A 633 -16.84 -19.68 3.61
CA GLY A 633 -16.40 -19.03 2.37
C GLY A 633 -14.97 -19.40 1.94
N ILE A 634 -14.38 -20.44 2.54
CA ILE A 634 -13.00 -20.87 2.22
C ILE A 634 -13.05 -21.88 1.07
N VAL A 635 -12.40 -21.55 -0.04
CA VAL A 635 -12.34 -22.40 -1.23
C VAL A 635 -11.18 -23.39 -1.07
N PRO A 636 -11.44 -24.73 -1.13
CA PRO A 636 -10.40 -25.73 -1.07
C PRO A 636 -9.54 -25.73 -2.34
N GLY A 637 -8.21 -25.85 -2.18
CA GLY A 637 -7.28 -25.99 -3.29
C GLY A 637 -7.32 -27.39 -3.93
N SER A 638 -6.89 -27.47 -5.22
CA SER A 638 -6.86 -28.71 -6.00
C SER A 638 -6.12 -29.85 -5.27
N ARG A 639 -4.91 -29.60 -4.78
CA ARG A 639 -4.09 -30.58 -4.05
C ARG A 639 -4.80 -31.15 -2.81
N PHE A 640 -5.55 -30.32 -2.09
CA PHE A 640 -6.27 -30.72 -0.89
C PHE A 640 -7.45 -31.65 -1.22
N ILE A 641 -8.27 -31.32 -2.21
CA ILE A 641 -9.40 -32.18 -2.64
C ILE A 641 -8.87 -33.53 -3.16
N ASN A 642 -7.82 -33.51 -3.98
CA ASN A 642 -7.17 -34.74 -4.46
C ASN A 642 -6.67 -35.62 -3.31
N CYS A 643 -6.14 -35.01 -2.23
CA CYS A 643 -5.72 -35.73 -1.05
C CYS A 643 -6.90 -36.43 -0.35
N ILE A 644 -8.03 -35.73 -0.16
CA ILE A 644 -9.26 -36.31 0.42
C ILE A 644 -9.75 -37.47 -0.41
N ILE A 645 -9.86 -37.33 -1.73
CA ILE A 645 -10.31 -38.37 -2.65
C ILE A 645 -9.43 -39.62 -2.52
N ARG A 646 -8.09 -39.47 -2.56
CA ARG A 646 -7.17 -40.58 -2.41
C ARG A 646 -7.36 -41.33 -1.08
N MET A 647 -7.53 -40.61 0.02
CA MET A 647 -7.72 -41.18 1.34
C MET A 647 -9.05 -41.95 1.45
N LEU A 648 -10.14 -41.40 0.90
CA LEU A 648 -11.44 -42.09 0.85
C LEU A 648 -11.39 -43.35 0.01
N LEU A 649 -10.80 -43.30 -1.17
CA LEU A 649 -10.59 -44.47 -2.05
C LEU A 649 -9.75 -45.56 -1.40
N GLN A 650 -8.68 -45.18 -0.72
CA GLN A 650 -7.83 -46.15 0.02
C GLN A 650 -8.57 -46.83 1.18
N LYS A 651 -9.54 -46.16 1.79
CA LYS A 651 -10.39 -46.72 2.86
C LYS A 651 -11.61 -47.50 2.35
N GLY A 652 -11.89 -47.45 1.07
CA GLY A 652 -13.05 -48.12 0.48
C GLY A 652 -14.35 -47.32 0.56
N GLU A 653 -14.28 -46.04 0.91
CA GLU A 653 -15.42 -45.14 0.98
C GLU A 653 -15.76 -44.54 -0.42
N ILE A 654 -16.13 -45.44 -1.37
CA ILE A 654 -16.25 -45.12 -2.79
C ILE A 654 -17.36 -44.10 -3.06
N ALA A 655 -18.54 -44.26 -2.42
CA ALA A 655 -19.66 -43.32 -2.58
C ALA A 655 -19.28 -41.89 -2.19
N LYS A 656 -18.61 -41.70 -1.06
CA LYS A 656 -18.15 -40.40 -0.60
C LYS A 656 -17.05 -39.82 -1.50
N ALA A 657 -16.14 -40.68 -1.95
CA ALA A 657 -15.14 -40.24 -2.96
C ALA A 657 -15.80 -39.74 -4.25
N GLY A 658 -16.91 -40.37 -4.68
CA GLY A 658 -17.72 -39.94 -5.80
C GLY A 658 -18.33 -38.53 -5.61
N GLU A 659 -18.83 -38.20 -4.40
CA GLU A 659 -19.35 -36.87 -4.07
C GLU A 659 -18.27 -35.80 -4.21
N TYR A 660 -17.05 -36.06 -3.73
CA TYR A 660 -15.93 -35.11 -3.87
C TYR A 660 -15.45 -34.99 -5.33
N LEU A 661 -15.55 -36.05 -6.14
CA LEU A 661 -15.28 -35.99 -7.58
C LEU A 661 -16.29 -35.08 -8.31
N CYS A 662 -17.59 -35.14 -7.94
CA CYS A 662 -18.58 -34.20 -8.47
C CYS A 662 -18.24 -32.74 -8.13
N LYS A 663 -17.70 -32.46 -6.94
CA LYS A 663 -17.25 -31.11 -6.55
C LYS A 663 -16.03 -30.65 -7.33
N VAL A 664 -15.17 -31.55 -7.76
CA VAL A 664 -14.03 -31.27 -8.67
C VAL A 664 -14.53 -30.75 -10.01
N ASP A 665 -15.49 -31.45 -10.59
CA ASP A 665 -16.06 -31.08 -11.90
C ASP A 665 -16.81 -29.73 -11.86
N GLY A 666 -17.56 -29.46 -10.79
CA GLY A 666 -18.29 -28.22 -10.63
C GLY A 666 -17.43 -26.97 -10.38
N LYS A 667 -16.18 -27.15 -9.97
CA LYS A 667 -15.25 -26.05 -9.62
C LYS A 667 -14.05 -25.91 -10.58
N SER A 668 -14.06 -26.58 -11.72
CA SER A 668 -12.95 -26.59 -12.72
C SER A 668 -11.59 -26.97 -12.10
N ILE A 669 -11.59 -27.85 -11.09
CA ILE A 669 -10.38 -28.37 -10.43
C ILE A 669 -9.86 -29.56 -11.23
N SER A 670 -8.54 -29.64 -11.47
CA SER A 670 -7.92 -30.76 -12.16
C SER A 670 -7.59 -31.93 -11.20
N LEU A 671 -7.79 -33.16 -11.65
CA LEU A 671 -7.27 -34.34 -10.96
C LEU A 671 -5.75 -34.43 -11.12
N GLU A 672 -5.05 -34.73 -10.03
CA GLU A 672 -3.62 -35.02 -10.05
C GLU A 672 -3.34 -36.41 -10.64
N ALA A 673 -2.20 -36.56 -11.32
CA ALA A 673 -1.77 -37.82 -11.90
C ALA A 673 -1.75 -38.95 -10.89
N SER A 674 -1.36 -38.68 -9.64
CA SER A 674 -1.37 -39.68 -8.54
C SER A 674 -2.77 -40.13 -8.16
N THR A 675 -3.77 -39.28 -8.19
CA THR A 675 -5.17 -39.61 -7.93
C THR A 675 -5.74 -40.43 -9.08
N THR A 676 -5.46 -40.04 -10.31
CA THR A 676 -5.89 -40.76 -11.53
C THR A 676 -5.26 -42.18 -11.57
N SER A 677 -3.97 -42.27 -11.29
CA SER A 677 -3.26 -43.59 -11.21
C SER A 677 -3.86 -44.51 -10.15
N LEU A 678 -4.20 -43.97 -8.97
CA LEU A 678 -4.86 -44.75 -7.90
C LEU A 678 -6.25 -45.23 -8.35
N MET A 679 -7.04 -44.36 -8.99
CA MET A 679 -8.36 -44.70 -9.53
C MET A 679 -8.25 -45.83 -10.58
N LEU A 680 -7.30 -45.71 -11.52
CA LEU A 680 -7.04 -46.76 -12.50
C LEU A 680 -6.70 -48.10 -11.82
N SER A 681 -5.87 -48.11 -10.80
CA SER A 681 -5.47 -49.33 -10.09
C SER A 681 -6.64 -49.98 -9.32
N LEU A 682 -7.55 -49.18 -8.75
CA LEU A 682 -8.68 -49.68 -7.94
C LEU A 682 -9.88 -50.14 -8.75
N PHE A 683 -10.14 -49.51 -9.91
CA PHE A 683 -11.33 -49.75 -10.73
C PHE A 683 -11.08 -50.42 -12.08
N SER A 684 -9.82 -50.85 -12.38
CA SER A 684 -9.50 -51.68 -13.56
C SER A 684 -10.11 -53.07 -13.43
N ARG A 685 -10.11 -53.88 -14.52
CA ARG A 685 -10.66 -55.24 -14.59
C ARG A 685 -10.13 -56.23 -13.52
N LYS A 686 -8.99 -55.95 -12.92
CA LYS A 686 -8.40 -56.69 -11.78
C LYS A 686 -8.40 -55.86 -10.49
N GLY A 687 -9.05 -54.72 -10.47
CA GLY A 687 -9.05 -53.78 -9.35
C GLY A 687 -9.99 -54.22 -8.21
N LYS A 688 -9.65 -53.84 -6.99
CA LYS A 688 -10.35 -54.25 -5.77
C LYS A 688 -11.83 -53.78 -5.72
N TYR A 689 -12.19 -52.72 -6.41
CA TYR A 689 -13.52 -52.06 -6.37
C TYR A 689 -14.17 -51.96 -7.75
N GLN A 690 -13.92 -52.92 -8.65
CA GLN A 690 -14.48 -52.90 -10.02
C GLN A 690 -16.03 -52.82 -10.00
N GLU A 691 -16.70 -53.56 -9.10
CA GLU A 691 -18.16 -53.58 -9.01
C GLU A 691 -18.75 -52.27 -8.50
N ASP A 692 -17.98 -51.53 -7.71
CA ASP A 692 -18.39 -50.23 -7.12
C ASP A 692 -18.18 -49.03 -8.06
N MET A 693 -17.70 -49.27 -9.27
CA MET A 693 -17.49 -48.24 -10.29
C MET A 693 -18.79 -47.44 -10.60
N LYS A 694 -19.95 -48.10 -10.44
CA LYS A 694 -21.26 -47.47 -10.62
C LYS A 694 -21.56 -46.34 -9.63
N LEU A 695 -20.84 -46.27 -8.50
CA LEU A 695 -20.93 -45.25 -7.48
C LEU A 695 -20.15 -43.98 -7.84
N LEU A 696 -19.31 -44.03 -8.87
CA LEU A 696 -18.57 -42.88 -9.35
C LEU A 696 -19.40 -42.04 -10.35
N PRO A 697 -19.15 -40.73 -10.46
CA PRO A 697 -19.79 -39.91 -11.50
C PRO A 697 -19.55 -40.44 -12.91
N ALA A 698 -20.55 -40.35 -13.80
CA ALA A 698 -20.54 -40.92 -15.15
C ALA A 698 -19.27 -40.61 -15.95
N LYS A 699 -18.67 -39.45 -15.76
CA LYS A 699 -17.43 -39.02 -16.37
C LYS A 699 -16.23 -39.93 -16.01
N TYR A 700 -16.25 -40.60 -14.89
CA TYR A 700 -15.16 -41.45 -14.39
C TYR A 700 -15.48 -42.95 -14.49
N GLN A 701 -16.60 -43.33 -15.12
CA GLN A 701 -17.01 -44.73 -15.29
C GLN A 701 -16.37 -45.45 -16.50
N PHE A 702 -15.55 -44.76 -17.31
CA PHE A 702 -14.88 -45.37 -18.48
C PHE A 702 -13.48 -45.87 -18.26
N PHE A 703 -13.03 -45.98 -17.03
CA PHE A 703 -11.75 -46.62 -16.72
C PHE A 703 -11.69 -48.11 -17.12
N ASP A 704 -12.85 -48.72 -17.47
CA ASP A 704 -12.97 -50.06 -17.99
C ASP A 704 -12.41 -50.26 -19.42
N ARG A 705 -12.14 -49.17 -20.16
CA ARG A 705 -11.68 -49.19 -21.56
C ARG A 705 -10.15 -49.12 -21.72
N PHE A 706 -9.41 -48.93 -20.65
CA PHE A 706 -7.95 -48.73 -20.64
C PHE A 706 -7.20 -49.82 -19.85
N GLY A 707 -7.73 -51.05 -19.84
CA GLY A 707 -7.06 -52.19 -19.22
C GLY A 707 -6.60 -53.24 -20.21
#